data_5b2f87748e45320018b12b709af3a63d
#
_entry.id   5b2f87748e45320018b12b709af3a63d
#
_cell.length_a   1.000
_cell.length_b   1.000
_cell.length_c   1.000
_cell.angle_alpha   90.00
_cell.angle_beta   90.00
_cell.angle_gamma   90.00
#
_symmetry.space_group_name_H-M   'P 1'
#
loop_
_entity.id
_entity.type
_entity.pdbx_description
1 polymer ?
#
loop_
_entity_poly.entity_id
_entity_poly.type
_entity_poly.pdbx_seq_one_letter_code
_entity_poly.pdbx_strand_id
1 'polypeptide(L)'
;MLIRTYADIESLKGIDALSPAEKKLIEGCKRGELTTLGNGTRPKRPSKARTIRADLLRYLILGGCEQCRLHEKGVQLEGAWIVGELDLSFASAKGAVRLLRCAFAEPIVADQANFDRLVLNGSSLPSLNAQGATIKGHAFLRKLKSTGEVSFVGTEIGGQLTAEEAELNGGEGSALNAQGATIRGGVFLDNLKGIGEVSFSGAEIGGQLSCDGAELHGGEGEALNAQGATIRGGVFLRNLKSTGEVSLSGAEIGGELSCDGAELNGGEGEALNAQNATIRGGTFLRKLKSTGEVSFSGAEIEGQLSAEEAELNGEKGKALNAQRMIVRGGFIWRKLKAVVGEVDLNAAHLSDLVDDEQSWKAVSQLMLMGATYENLVGPHSLPFRKLWLKNGAIFNGQFHPQPYQQLAKFYRETGHRHEAREILIEKEREQRKAVRASIRKAESDVPFSVKTTLPWSWDAIRRWISFYLSPWLRIGWNWFWDILIRYIAGYGYKPWLSLAWLAGMIGIVWIGAFVTWDAGDFAPNSAIVLTSPEWKAVADLPEVYTAISEDAKQMIVEDMTPAHPWSAPDAPGKDYESFYSLAYALDVVVPVLDLGQTDAWAPSPARGDWGYRMFYLQKMFIVLGWVVTAIAAAAISGMIRRDD
;
A
#
# COMPACT_ATOMS: atom_id res chain seq x y z
N MET A 1 60.45 -14.04 -21.23
CA MET A 1 60.95 -15.39 -20.82
C MET A 1 60.21 -15.73 -19.54
N LEU A 2 59.48 -16.83 -19.50
CA LEU A 2 58.69 -17.24 -18.31
C LEU A 2 59.63 -17.83 -17.27
N ILE A 3 59.75 -17.25 -16.08
CA ILE A 3 60.59 -17.77 -15.00
C ILE A 3 59.87 -18.96 -14.34
N ARG A 4 60.39 -20.17 -14.55
CA ARG A 4 59.84 -21.42 -14.00
C ARG A 4 60.78 -22.11 -13.02
N THR A 5 62.08 -21.86 -13.18
CA THR A 5 63.13 -22.50 -12.40
C THR A 5 64.11 -21.46 -11.89
N TYR A 6 64.93 -21.85 -10.90
CA TYR A 6 66.04 -21.01 -10.43
C TYR A 6 67.09 -20.80 -11.51
N ALA A 7 67.36 -21.81 -12.39
CA ALA A 7 68.24 -21.69 -13.53
C ALA A 7 67.76 -20.57 -14.50
N ASP A 8 66.45 -20.36 -14.68
CA ASP A 8 65.93 -19.23 -15.47
C ASP A 8 66.35 -17.89 -14.84
N ILE A 9 66.33 -17.79 -13.49
CA ILE A 9 66.79 -16.60 -12.76
C ILE A 9 68.32 -16.40 -12.93
N GLU A 10 69.11 -17.43 -12.85
CA GLU A 10 70.56 -17.36 -13.04
C GLU A 10 70.96 -17.03 -14.47
N SER A 11 70.20 -17.46 -15.44
CA SER A 11 70.42 -17.17 -16.85
C SER A 11 70.17 -15.69 -17.23
N LEU A 12 69.54 -14.92 -16.36
CA LEU A 12 69.23 -13.48 -16.61
C LEU A 12 70.55 -12.68 -16.59
N LYS A 13 70.93 -12.14 -17.73
CA LYS A 13 72.16 -11.32 -17.93
C LYS A 13 71.82 -9.98 -18.62
N GLY A 14 72.74 -9.04 -18.43
CA GLY A 14 72.64 -7.76 -19.08
C GLY A 14 71.37 -6.96 -18.72
N ILE A 15 70.55 -6.64 -19.71
CA ILE A 15 69.30 -5.89 -19.50
C ILE A 15 68.26 -6.68 -18.71
N ASP A 16 68.26 -8.02 -18.80
CA ASP A 16 67.35 -8.94 -18.11
C ASP A 16 67.83 -9.33 -16.73
N ALA A 17 68.98 -8.87 -16.27
CA ALA A 17 69.50 -9.15 -14.93
C ALA A 17 68.51 -8.70 -13.84
N LEU A 18 68.50 -9.40 -12.67
CA LEU A 18 67.67 -9.05 -11.52
C LEU A 18 67.89 -7.59 -11.12
N SER A 19 66.82 -6.83 -11.05
CA SER A 19 66.77 -5.47 -10.52
C SER A 19 67.15 -5.43 -9.02
N PRO A 20 67.60 -4.30 -8.48
CA PRO A 20 67.79 -4.15 -7.04
C PRO A 20 66.50 -4.41 -6.25
N ALA A 21 65.34 -4.09 -6.80
CA ALA A 21 64.05 -4.36 -6.18
C ALA A 21 63.75 -5.86 -6.11
N GLU A 22 64.01 -6.60 -7.17
CA GLU A 22 63.80 -8.04 -7.25
C GLU A 22 64.74 -8.82 -6.30
N LYS A 23 66.00 -8.40 -6.20
CA LYS A 23 66.95 -8.97 -5.22
C LYS A 23 66.45 -8.76 -3.80
N LYS A 24 65.97 -7.54 -3.46
CA LYS A 24 65.41 -7.24 -2.15
C LYS A 24 64.15 -8.06 -1.85
N LEU A 25 63.29 -8.29 -2.86
CA LEU A 25 62.10 -9.13 -2.72
C LEU A 25 62.46 -10.58 -2.39
N ILE A 26 63.43 -11.19 -3.11
CA ILE A 26 63.88 -12.57 -2.85
C ILE A 26 64.41 -12.71 -1.42
N GLU A 27 65.24 -11.79 -0.93
CA GLU A 27 65.71 -11.80 0.43
C GLU A 27 64.62 -11.63 1.48
N GLY A 28 63.66 -10.71 1.24
CA GLY A 28 62.49 -10.53 2.10
C GLY A 28 61.63 -11.79 2.17
N CYS A 29 61.41 -12.45 1.03
CA CYS A 29 60.65 -13.71 0.94
C CYS A 29 61.31 -14.83 1.77
N LYS A 30 62.64 -14.94 1.75
CA LYS A 30 63.36 -15.90 2.56
C LYS A 30 63.19 -15.67 4.06
N ARG A 31 63.19 -14.41 4.49
CA ARG A 31 63.05 -14.00 5.91
C ARG A 31 61.62 -13.93 6.40
N GLY A 32 60.64 -13.97 5.52
CA GLY A 32 59.25 -13.74 5.85
C GLY A 32 58.95 -12.29 6.30
N GLU A 33 59.70 -11.34 5.80
CA GLU A 33 59.62 -9.92 6.12
C GLU A 33 58.84 -9.17 5.03
N LEU A 34 58.19 -8.05 5.43
CA LEU A 34 57.54 -7.14 4.47
C LEU A 34 58.65 -6.43 3.65
N THR A 35 58.69 -6.69 2.36
CA THR A 35 59.64 -6.05 1.44
C THR A 35 59.06 -4.69 1.03
N THR A 36 59.49 -3.63 1.66
CA THR A 36 59.10 -2.25 1.30
C THR A 36 60.07 -1.69 0.27
N LEU A 37 59.52 -1.24 -0.89
CA LEU A 37 60.28 -0.60 -1.96
C LEU A 37 60.03 0.91 -1.94
N GLY A 38 61.12 1.68 -2.14
CA GLY A 38 61.10 3.11 -2.03
C GLY A 38 60.67 3.57 -0.63
N ASN A 39 59.66 4.45 -0.55
CA ASN A 39 59.06 4.93 0.69
C ASN A 39 57.79 4.17 1.09
N GLY A 40 57.49 3.03 0.49
CA GLY A 40 56.30 2.23 0.75
C GLY A 40 55.00 2.81 0.15
N THR A 41 55.04 3.94 -0.51
CA THR A 41 53.85 4.50 -1.20
C THR A 41 53.66 3.85 -2.57
N ARG A 42 52.43 3.82 -3.09
CA ARG A 42 52.14 3.33 -4.43
C ARG A 42 52.92 4.13 -5.49
N PRO A 43 53.71 3.49 -6.35
CA PRO A 43 54.49 4.17 -7.38
C PRO A 43 53.56 4.72 -8.48
N LYS A 44 53.89 5.91 -9.00
CA LYS A 44 53.16 6.53 -10.12
C LYS A 44 53.82 6.18 -11.47
N ARG A 45 55.06 5.74 -11.48
CA ARG A 45 55.84 5.41 -12.70
C ARG A 45 56.82 4.27 -12.37
N PRO A 46 57.21 3.44 -13.37
CA PRO A 46 58.24 2.43 -13.20
C PRO A 46 59.60 3.03 -12.84
N SER A 47 60.37 2.36 -12.03
CA SER A 47 61.74 2.72 -11.73
C SER A 47 62.57 1.45 -11.38
N LYS A 48 63.85 1.41 -11.73
CA LYS A 48 64.70 0.25 -11.39
C LYS A 48 64.68 -0.16 -9.93
N ALA A 49 64.45 0.80 -9.03
CA ALA A 49 64.42 0.54 -7.57
C ALA A 49 63.07 -0.01 -7.08
N ARG A 50 62.02 -0.03 -7.94
CA ARG A 50 60.66 -0.45 -7.54
C ARG A 50 60.01 -1.43 -8.50
N THR A 51 60.63 -1.66 -9.70
CA THR A 51 60.02 -2.53 -10.71
C THR A 51 60.30 -3.99 -10.40
N ILE A 52 59.27 -4.80 -10.41
CA ILE A 52 59.27 -6.24 -10.25
C ILE A 52 58.59 -6.86 -11.45
N ARG A 53 59.16 -7.89 -12.06
CA ARG A 53 58.50 -8.67 -13.12
C ARG A 53 57.43 -9.59 -12.54
N ALA A 54 56.31 -9.69 -13.19
CA ALA A 54 55.20 -10.55 -12.79
C ALA A 54 55.60 -12.04 -12.76
N ASP A 55 56.44 -12.49 -13.71
CA ASP A 55 56.95 -13.87 -13.76
C ASP A 55 57.73 -14.24 -12.51
N LEU A 56 58.61 -13.35 -12.04
CA LEU A 56 59.36 -13.57 -10.82
C LEU A 56 58.46 -13.57 -9.59
N LEU A 57 57.52 -12.64 -9.56
CA LEU A 57 56.54 -12.56 -8.46
C LEU A 57 55.71 -13.84 -8.40
N ARG A 58 55.23 -14.33 -9.56
CA ARG A 58 54.51 -15.60 -9.70
C ARG A 58 55.35 -16.77 -9.15
N TYR A 59 56.62 -16.88 -9.61
CA TYR A 59 57.49 -17.94 -9.16
C TYR A 59 57.68 -17.97 -7.63
N LEU A 60 57.84 -16.81 -7.00
CA LEU A 60 57.93 -16.71 -5.54
C LEU A 60 56.59 -17.03 -4.86
N ILE A 61 55.45 -16.58 -5.38
CA ILE A 61 54.12 -16.90 -4.85
C ILE A 61 53.89 -18.41 -4.82
N LEU A 62 54.37 -19.14 -5.82
CA LEU A 62 54.26 -20.61 -5.90
C LEU A 62 55.22 -21.35 -4.95
N GLY A 63 56.06 -20.62 -4.24
CA GLY A 63 56.96 -21.19 -3.24
C GLY A 63 58.44 -21.14 -3.59
N GLY A 64 58.82 -20.70 -4.80
CA GLY A 64 60.19 -20.62 -5.28
C GLY A 64 60.88 -22.02 -5.32
N CYS A 65 62.14 -22.08 -4.91
CA CYS A 65 62.91 -23.28 -4.86
C CYS A 65 63.74 -23.28 -3.58
N GLU A 66 64.59 -24.30 -3.37
CA GLU A 66 65.45 -24.40 -2.17
C GLU A 66 66.39 -23.19 -2.02
N GLN A 67 66.91 -22.64 -3.10
CA GLN A 67 67.80 -21.46 -3.11
C GLN A 67 67.08 -20.15 -2.80
N CYS A 68 65.78 -20.10 -3.08
CA CYS A 68 64.92 -18.94 -2.80
C CYS A 68 63.61 -19.34 -2.08
N ARG A 69 63.76 -20.28 -1.13
CA ARG A 69 62.64 -20.86 -0.40
C ARG A 69 61.81 -19.76 0.27
N LEU A 70 60.52 -19.78 -0.03
CA LEU A 70 59.56 -18.86 0.56
C LEU A 70 59.30 -19.20 2.02
N HIS A 71 59.31 -18.19 2.90
CA HIS A 71 58.89 -18.33 4.28
C HIS A 71 57.40 -18.64 4.37
N GLU A 72 56.95 -19.31 5.40
CA GLU A 72 55.53 -19.70 5.62
C GLU A 72 54.55 -18.55 5.58
N LYS A 73 54.98 -17.33 5.90
CA LYS A 73 54.15 -16.11 5.81
C LYS A 73 53.78 -15.73 4.38
N GLY A 74 54.36 -16.35 3.37
CA GLY A 74 54.13 -16.05 1.96
C GLY A 74 54.83 -14.79 1.47
N VAL A 75 54.41 -14.31 0.32
CA VAL A 75 54.97 -13.09 -0.29
C VAL A 75 54.37 -11.85 0.33
N GLN A 76 55.23 -10.96 0.86
CA GLN A 76 54.84 -9.69 1.45
C GLN A 76 55.62 -8.55 0.78
N LEU A 77 54.93 -7.79 -0.08
CA LEU A 77 55.54 -6.75 -0.92
C LEU A 77 54.77 -5.43 -0.79
N GLU A 78 55.51 -4.34 -0.73
CA GLU A 78 54.92 -3.01 -0.61
C GLU A 78 55.63 -2.00 -1.51
N GLY A 79 54.82 -1.16 -2.19
CA GLY A 79 55.32 -0.04 -2.98
C GLY A 79 56.01 -0.43 -4.27
N ALA A 80 55.70 -1.59 -4.85
CA ALA A 80 56.27 -2.11 -6.08
C ALA A 80 55.48 -1.61 -7.32
N TRP A 81 56.20 -1.53 -8.43
CA TRP A 81 55.61 -1.44 -9.79
C TRP A 81 55.78 -2.82 -10.44
N ILE A 82 54.66 -3.49 -10.73
CA ILE A 82 54.65 -4.83 -11.32
C ILE A 82 54.49 -4.69 -12.84
N VAL A 83 55.39 -5.30 -13.60
CA VAL A 83 55.41 -5.28 -15.07
C VAL A 83 55.15 -6.69 -15.58
N GLY A 84 54.27 -6.81 -16.54
CA GLY A 84 53.77 -8.08 -17.08
C GLY A 84 52.53 -8.55 -16.37
N GLU A 85 51.77 -9.38 -17.04
CA GLU A 85 50.55 -10.01 -16.52
C GLU A 85 50.90 -10.98 -15.37
N LEU A 86 50.28 -10.83 -14.23
CA LEU A 86 50.41 -11.76 -13.13
C LEU A 86 49.40 -12.90 -13.27
N ASP A 87 49.78 -13.94 -14.02
CA ASP A 87 48.94 -15.11 -14.23
C ASP A 87 49.19 -16.15 -13.11
N LEU A 88 48.17 -16.31 -12.28
CA LEU A 88 48.11 -17.31 -11.17
C LEU A 88 47.00 -18.35 -11.45
N SER A 89 46.54 -18.47 -12.71
CA SER A 89 45.47 -19.41 -13.07
C SER A 89 45.85 -20.85 -12.67
N PHE A 90 44.90 -21.55 -12.04
CA PHE A 90 45.05 -22.92 -11.53
C PHE A 90 46.21 -23.10 -10.53
N ALA A 91 46.79 -22.01 -10.03
CA ALA A 91 47.92 -22.05 -9.14
C ALA A 91 47.52 -22.12 -7.67
N SER A 92 48.37 -22.77 -6.84
CA SER A 92 48.23 -22.74 -5.40
C SER A 92 49.33 -21.88 -4.80
N ALA A 93 48.96 -20.73 -4.28
CA ALA A 93 49.90 -19.84 -3.61
C ALA A 93 50.38 -20.44 -2.28
N LYS A 94 51.65 -20.28 -1.97
CA LYS A 94 52.22 -20.73 -0.71
C LYS A 94 52.22 -19.60 0.32
N GLY A 95 51.36 -19.74 1.33
CA GLY A 95 51.14 -18.72 2.35
C GLY A 95 50.31 -17.53 1.85
N ALA A 96 50.35 -16.41 2.56
CA ALA A 96 49.59 -15.23 2.21
C ALA A 96 50.23 -14.44 1.06
N VAL A 97 49.40 -13.98 0.12
CA VAL A 97 49.79 -13.03 -0.95
C VAL A 97 49.42 -11.64 -0.50
N ARG A 98 50.41 -10.83 -0.08
CA ARG A 98 50.24 -9.46 0.39
C ARG A 98 50.98 -8.48 -0.52
N LEU A 99 50.25 -7.79 -1.39
CA LEU A 99 50.77 -6.84 -2.35
C LEU A 99 50.19 -5.47 -2.04
N LEU A 100 50.85 -4.76 -1.11
CA LEU A 100 50.35 -3.53 -0.52
C LEU A 100 50.83 -2.31 -1.31
N ARG A 101 49.95 -1.41 -1.60
CA ARG A 101 50.30 -0.16 -2.28
C ARG A 101 51.17 -0.37 -3.53
N CYS A 102 50.94 -1.49 -4.24
CA CYS A 102 51.60 -1.81 -5.50
C CYS A 102 50.82 -1.21 -6.69
N ALA A 103 51.53 -1.00 -7.79
CA ALA A 103 50.92 -0.61 -9.05
C ALA A 103 51.20 -1.71 -10.09
N PHE A 104 50.15 -2.20 -10.72
CA PHE A 104 50.23 -3.20 -11.78
C PHE A 104 50.05 -2.52 -13.14
N ALA A 105 50.95 -2.80 -14.07
CA ALA A 105 50.85 -2.32 -15.43
C ALA A 105 49.85 -3.12 -16.27
N GLU A 106 49.68 -4.39 -15.93
CA GLU A 106 48.81 -5.35 -16.62
C GLU A 106 47.91 -6.07 -15.61
N PRO A 107 46.84 -6.78 -16.06
CA PRO A 107 45.90 -7.49 -15.18
C PRO A 107 46.52 -8.52 -14.24
N ILE A 108 45.76 -8.84 -13.17
CA ILE A 108 45.98 -10.04 -12.37
C ILE A 108 44.94 -11.07 -12.81
N VAL A 109 45.44 -12.24 -13.26
CA VAL A 109 44.62 -13.39 -13.62
C VAL A 109 44.85 -14.48 -12.58
N ALA A 110 43.80 -14.86 -11.88
CA ALA A 110 43.84 -15.83 -10.77
C ALA A 110 42.66 -16.82 -10.87
N ASP A 111 42.28 -17.16 -12.11
CA ASP A 111 41.20 -18.09 -12.41
C ASP A 111 41.47 -19.44 -11.75
N GLN A 112 40.53 -19.95 -10.94
CA GLN A 112 40.59 -21.18 -10.18
C GLN A 112 41.87 -21.30 -9.28
N ALA A 113 42.42 -20.16 -8.88
CA ALA A 113 43.62 -20.12 -8.01
C ALA A 113 43.26 -20.42 -6.54
N ASN A 114 44.25 -20.92 -5.79
CA ASN A 114 44.10 -21.18 -4.37
C ASN A 114 45.00 -20.25 -3.55
N PHE A 115 44.40 -19.50 -2.61
CA PHE A 115 45.12 -18.59 -1.71
C PHE A 115 44.79 -18.92 -0.24
N ASP A 116 45.80 -18.82 0.63
CA ASP A 116 45.51 -18.75 2.06
C ASP A 116 44.89 -17.38 2.43
N ARG A 117 45.39 -16.31 1.83
CA ARG A 117 44.89 -14.94 1.98
C ARG A 117 45.32 -14.08 0.80
N LEU A 118 44.44 -13.23 0.30
CA LEU A 118 44.73 -12.24 -0.76
C LEU A 118 44.61 -10.84 -0.19
N VAL A 119 45.67 -10.02 -0.27
CA VAL A 119 45.67 -8.64 0.24
C VAL A 119 46.27 -7.70 -0.81
N LEU A 120 45.42 -6.80 -1.34
CA LEU A 120 45.78 -5.82 -2.38
C LEU A 120 45.55 -4.36 -1.89
N ASN A 121 45.62 -4.16 -0.56
CA ASN A 121 45.25 -2.85 0.01
C ASN A 121 46.08 -1.69 -0.55
N GLY A 122 45.40 -0.66 -1.00
CA GLY A 122 46.00 0.58 -1.56
C GLY A 122 46.67 0.39 -2.90
N SER A 123 46.58 -0.77 -3.52
CA SER A 123 47.19 -1.06 -4.83
C SER A 123 46.33 -0.49 -5.97
N SER A 124 46.93 -0.44 -7.18
CA SER A 124 46.21 -0.14 -8.40
C SER A 124 46.50 -1.17 -9.48
N LEU A 125 45.47 -1.55 -10.23
CA LEU A 125 45.54 -2.56 -11.28
C LEU A 125 44.55 -2.27 -12.39
N PRO A 126 44.78 -2.74 -13.61
CA PRO A 126 43.81 -2.67 -14.68
C PRO A 126 42.53 -3.47 -14.39
N SER A 127 42.69 -4.75 -14.00
CA SER A 127 41.60 -5.65 -13.62
C SER A 127 42.13 -6.81 -12.77
N LEU A 128 41.20 -7.48 -12.06
CA LEU A 128 41.45 -8.73 -11.33
C LEU A 128 40.42 -9.77 -11.77
N ASN A 129 40.87 -10.89 -12.28
CA ASN A 129 40.02 -12.05 -12.50
C ASN A 129 40.40 -13.15 -11.49
N ALA A 130 39.51 -13.41 -10.50
CA ALA A 130 39.64 -14.50 -9.52
C ALA A 130 38.46 -15.48 -9.61
N GLN A 131 37.90 -15.66 -10.80
CA GLN A 131 36.77 -16.55 -11.03
C GLN A 131 37.04 -17.97 -10.57
N GLY A 132 36.13 -18.55 -9.79
CA GLY A 132 36.27 -19.92 -9.26
C GLY A 132 37.45 -20.12 -8.30
N ALA A 133 38.11 -19.06 -7.86
CA ALA A 133 39.23 -19.17 -6.93
C ALA A 133 38.79 -19.61 -5.52
N THR A 134 39.69 -20.18 -4.75
CA THR A 134 39.48 -20.49 -3.34
C THR A 134 40.43 -19.66 -2.47
N ILE A 135 39.86 -18.80 -1.60
CA ILE A 135 40.61 -18.01 -0.62
C ILE A 135 40.24 -18.50 0.77
N LYS A 136 41.11 -19.30 1.41
CA LYS A 136 40.80 -19.91 2.72
C LYS A 136 40.53 -18.89 3.83
N GLY A 137 41.20 -17.75 3.81
CA GLY A 137 41.02 -16.65 4.74
C GLY A 137 40.26 -15.50 4.12
N HIS A 138 40.83 -14.30 4.23
CA HIS A 138 40.20 -13.05 3.82
C HIS A 138 40.72 -12.53 2.48
N ALA A 139 39.85 -11.82 1.73
CA ALA A 139 40.22 -10.99 0.58
C ALA A 139 40.12 -9.52 0.97
N PHE A 140 41.28 -8.85 1.05
CA PHE A 140 41.37 -7.44 1.46
C PHE A 140 41.78 -6.55 0.29
N LEU A 141 40.86 -5.69 -0.15
CA LEU A 141 40.99 -4.77 -1.28
C LEU A 141 40.78 -3.30 -0.86
N ARG A 142 41.06 -2.99 0.43
CA ARG A 142 40.84 -1.62 0.95
C ARG A 142 41.64 -0.60 0.16
N LYS A 143 40.97 0.51 -0.28
CA LYS A 143 41.60 1.55 -1.08
C LYS A 143 42.24 1.04 -2.40
N LEU A 144 41.75 -0.08 -2.91
CA LEU A 144 42.14 -0.59 -4.22
C LEU A 144 41.66 0.39 -5.29
N LYS A 145 42.45 0.56 -6.36
CA LYS A 145 41.99 1.27 -7.56
C LYS A 145 42.03 0.33 -8.75
N SER A 146 40.91 0.17 -9.43
CA SER A 146 40.87 -0.58 -10.69
C SER A 146 40.32 0.33 -11.83
N THR A 147 40.78 0.04 -13.04
CA THR A 147 40.29 0.67 -14.26
C THR A 147 39.49 -0.28 -15.14
N GLY A 148 39.23 -1.48 -14.67
CA GLY A 148 38.40 -2.52 -15.22
C GLY A 148 37.86 -3.40 -14.10
N GLU A 149 37.17 -4.45 -14.46
CA GLU A 149 36.43 -5.34 -13.58
C GLU A 149 37.33 -6.01 -12.51
N VAL A 150 36.78 -6.09 -11.30
CA VAL A 150 37.30 -6.91 -10.20
C VAL A 150 36.34 -8.09 -10.01
N SER A 151 36.73 -9.28 -10.54
CA SER A 151 35.87 -10.46 -10.60
C SER A 151 36.21 -11.49 -9.55
N PHE A 152 35.20 -11.91 -8.80
CA PHE A 152 35.18 -13.03 -7.84
C PHE A 152 34.02 -13.99 -8.15
N VAL A 153 33.62 -14.13 -9.41
CA VAL A 153 32.49 -14.98 -9.83
C VAL A 153 32.75 -16.43 -9.37
N GLY A 154 31.81 -17.02 -8.63
CA GLY A 154 31.89 -18.38 -8.13
C GLY A 154 33.04 -18.63 -7.16
N THR A 155 33.64 -17.60 -6.58
CA THR A 155 34.78 -17.70 -5.66
C THR A 155 34.36 -18.17 -4.27
N GLU A 156 35.11 -19.04 -3.64
CA GLU A 156 34.96 -19.41 -2.23
C GLU A 156 35.91 -18.57 -1.35
N ILE A 157 35.35 -17.74 -0.44
CA ILE A 157 36.11 -16.93 0.53
C ILE A 157 35.77 -17.41 1.94
N GLY A 158 36.73 -18.05 2.63
CA GLY A 158 36.53 -18.58 3.98
C GLY A 158 36.43 -17.52 5.08
N GLY A 159 36.84 -16.29 4.80
CA GLY A 159 36.70 -15.13 5.67
C GLY A 159 35.82 -14.05 5.06
N GLN A 160 36.19 -12.80 5.26
CA GLN A 160 35.46 -11.63 4.74
C GLN A 160 36.06 -11.10 3.43
N LEU A 161 35.24 -10.46 2.62
CA LEU A 161 35.64 -9.64 1.48
C LEU A 161 35.51 -8.17 1.88
N THR A 162 36.62 -7.39 1.76
CA THR A 162 36.56 -5.95 2.06
C THR A 162 37.12 -5.12 0.91
N ALA A 163 36.33 -4.14 0.46
CA ALA A 163 36.76 -3.14 -0.52
C ALA A 163 36.41 -1.72 -0.05
N GLU A 164 36.55 -1.50 1.26
CA GLU A 164 36.29 -0.18 1.88
C GLU A 164 37.17 0.91 1.25
N GLU A 165 36.58 2.07 0.96
CA GLU A 165 37.23 3.21 0.33
C GLU A 165 37.93 2.86 -1.02
N ALA A 166 37.58 1.75 -1.68
CA ALA A 166 38.10 1.42 -2.98
C ALA A 166 37.46 2.29 -4.09
N GLU A 167 38.21 2.45 -5.19
CA GLU A 167 37.75 3.13 -6.40
C GLU A 167 37.77 2.12 -7.54
N LEU A 168 36.64 1.55 -7.91
CA LEU A 168 36.51 0.51 -8.91
C LEU A 168 35.77 1.04 -10.14
N ASN A 169 36.36 0.91 -11.31
CA ASN A 169 35.79 1.40 -12.56
C ASN A 169 35.71 0.25 -13.57
N GLY A 170 34.55 -0.35 -13.70
CA GLY A 170 34.24 -1.40 -14.68
C GLY A 170 33.79 -0.85 -16.05
N GLY A 171 33.68 0.48 -16.19
CA GLY A 171 33.12 1.10 -17.40
C GLY A 171 31.64 0.79 -17.57
N GLU A 172 31.27 0.26 -18.73
CA GLU A 172 29.90 -0.20 -19.02
C GLU A 172 29.59 -1.60 -18.43
N GLY A 173 30.60 -2.30 -17.88
CA GLY A 173 30.45 -3.61 -17.26
C GLY A 173 30.40 -3.52 -15.75
N SER A 174 30.87 -4.60 -15.07
CA SER A 174 30.87 -4.67 -13.62
C SER A 174 32.11 -4.02 -13.00
N ALA A 175 31.93 -3.18 -11.99
CA ALA A 175 33.02 -2.66 -11.16
C ALA A 175 33.54 -3.75 -10.20
N LEU A 176 32.61 -4.47 -9.55
CA LEU A 176 32.87 -5.63 -8.71
C LEU A 176 31.86 -6.72 -9.03
N ASN A 177 32.33 -7.88 -9.43
CA ASN A 177 31.47 -9.01 -9.76
C ASN A 177 31.79 -10.21 -8.82
N ALA A 178 30.86 -10.51 -7.94
CA ALA A 178 30.91 -11.65 -7.03
C ALA A 178 29.68 -12.56 -7.18
N GLN A 179 29.14 -12.66 -8.41
CA GLN A 179 28.01 -13.51 -8.72
C GLN A 179 28.28 -14.96 -8.34
N GLY A 180 27.34 -15.57 -7.60
CA GLY A 180 27.44 -16.96 -7.14
C GLY A 180 28.61 -17.23 -6.18
N ALA A 181 29.26 -16.20 -5.64
CA ALA A 181 30.34 -16.39 -4.69
C ALA A 181 29.83 -16.87 -3.33
N THR A 182 30.64 -17.72 -2.66
CA THR A 182 30.41 -18.15 -1.28
C THR A 182 31.38 -17.45 -0.35
N ILE A 183 30.91 -16.51 0.45
CA ILE A 183 31.72 -15.71 1.38
C ILE A 183 31.25 -16.03 2.81
N ARG A 184 32.09 -16.80 3.56
CA ARG A 184 31.67 -17.24 4.90
C ARG A 184 31.61 -16.13 5.94
N GLY A 185 32.36 -15.06 5.75
CA GLY A 185 32.30 -13.84 6.54
C GLY A 185 31.32 -12.81 5.95
N GLY A 186 31.51 -11.54 6.34
CA GLY A 186 30.77 -10.41 5.76
C GLY A 186 31.46 -9.82 4.53
N VAL A 187 30.71 -9.01 3.82
CA VAL A 187 31.16 -8.15 2.72
C VAL A 187 31.11 -6.71 3.19
N PHE A 188 32.23 -5.99 3.07
CA PHE A 188 32.37 -4.60 3.52
C PHE A 188 32.84 -3.72 2.36
N LEU A 189 31.94 -2.87 1.88
CA LEU A 189 32.15 -1.95 0.76
C LEU A 189 31.94 -0.49 1.17
N ASP A 190 32.15 -0.20 2.46
CA ASP A 190 31.87 1.12 3.01
C ASP A 190 32.72 2.20 2.31
N ASN A 191 32.05 3.29 1.88
CA ASN A 191 32.64 4.37 1.09
C ASN A 191 33.28 3.91 -0.23
N LEU A 192 32.87 2.78 -0.79
CA LEU A 192 33.26 2.35 -2.12
C LEU A 192 32.79 3.35 -3.16
N LYS A 193 33.65 3.64 -4.17
CA LYS A 193 33.28 4.35 -5.37
C LYS A 193 33.29 3.38 -6.54
N GLY A 194 32.12 3.04 -7.04
CA GLY A 194 31.91 2.11 -8.15
C GLY A 194 31.38 2.82 -9.40
N ILE A 195 32.01 2.58 -10.54
CA ILE A 195 31.47 2.92 -11.87
C ILE A 195 31.26 1.60 -12.59
N GLY A 196 30.02 1.27 -12.92
CA GLY A 196 29.58 -0.06 -13.33
C GLY A 196 28.92 -0.82 -12.17
N GLU A 197 28.32 -1.95 -12.49
CA GLU A 197 27.57 -2.79 -11.55
C GLU A 197 28.45 -3.35 -10.42
N VAL A 198 27.91 -3.35 -9.22
CA VAL A 198 28.44 -4.11 -8.07
C VAL A 198 27.52 -5.30 -7.85
N SER A 199 27.96 -6.50 -8.27
CA SER A 199 27.12 -7.69 -8.33
C SER A 199 27.47 -8.74 -7.27
N PHE A 200 26.44 -9.17 -6.54
CA PHE A 200 26.40 -10.30 -5.62
C PHE A 200 25.23 -11.23 -5.95
N SER A 201 24.76 -11.22 -7.20
CA SER A 201 23.61 -12.03 -7.62
C SER A 201 23.85 -13.51 -7.30
N GLY A 202 22.89 -14.14 -6.58
CA GLY A 202 22.99 -15.54 -6.16
C GLY A 202 24.15 -15.86 -5.21
N ALA A 203 24.78 -14.86 -4.59
CA ALA A 203 25.88 -15.10 -3.66
C ALA A 203 25.40 -15.56 -2.28
N GLU A 204 26.20 -16.37 -1.62
CA GLU A 204 26.02 -16.77 -0.21
C GLU A 204 26.98 -15.98 0.69
N ILE A 205 26.42 -15.09 1.54
CA ILE A 205 27.18 -14.25 2.47
C ILE A 205 26.85 -14.66 3.90
N GLY A 206 27.85 -15.22 4.61
CA GLY A 206 27.68 -15.73 5.98
C GLY A 206 27.56 -14.64 7.05
N GLY A 207 27.98 -13.41 6.75
CA GLY A 207 27.86 -12.23 7.59
C GLY A 207 26.95 -11.19 6.97
N GLN A 208 27.25 -9.92 7.21
CA GLN A 208 26.53 -8.77 6.65
C GLN A 208 27.06 -8.35 5.28
N LEU A 209 26.22 -7.65 4.51
CA LEU A 209 26.61 -6.86 3.35
C LEU A 209 26.51 -5.38 3.74
N SER A 210 27.63 -4.66 3.75
CA SER A 210 27.68 -3.24 4.08
C SER A 210 28.20 -2.43 2.90
N CYS A 211 27.42 -1.42 2.50
CA CYS A 211 27.75 -0.41 1.50
C CYS A 211 27.52 1.01 2.07
N ASP A 212 27.76 1.18 3.39
CA ASP A 212 27.52 2.47 4.04
C ASP A 212 28.34 3.59 3.42
N GLY A 213 27.69 4.67 3.02
CA GLY A 213 28.34 5.84 2.41
C GLY A 213 28.96 5.58 1.04
N ALA A 214 28.71 4.42 0.41
CA ALA A 214 29.21 4.12 -0.92
C ALA A 214 28.56 5.04 -1.99
N GLU A 215 29.29 5.25 -3.10
CA GLU A 215 28.82 5.97 -4.29
C GLU A 215 28.88 5.00 -5.47
N LEU A 216 27.73 4.52 -5.94
CA LEU A 216 27.61 3.50 -6.98
C LEU A 216 26.92 4.04 -8.21
N HIS A 217 27.55 3.88 -9.38
CA HIS A 217 27.06 4.40 -10.65
C HIS A 217 26.88 3.25 -11.64
N GLY A 218 25.68 2.64 -11.65
CA GLY A 218 25.31 1.55 -12.56
C GLY A 218 24.86 2.02 -13.96
N GLY A 219 24.80 3.33 -14.19
CA GLY A 219 24.29 3.88 -15.45
C GLY A 219 22.80 3.65 -15.63
N GLU A 220 22.40 3.08 -16.76
CA GLU A 220 21.01 2.68 -17.04
C GLU A 220 20.63 1.31 -16.45
N GLY A 221 21.62 0.57 -15.86
CA GLY A 221 21.42 -0.74 -15.28
C GLY A 221 21.42 -0.71 -13.75
N GLU A 222 21.81 -1.83 -13.15
CA GLU A 222 21.86 -2.00 -11.71
C GLU A 222 23.16 -1.37 -11.14
N ALA A 223 23.02 -0.55 -10.10
CA ALA A 223 24.16 -0.03 -9.34
C ALA A 223 24.65 -1.05 -8.32
N LEU A 224 23.70 -1.73 -7.64
CA LEU A 224 23.97 -2.85 -6.73
C LEU A 224 22.98 -3.98 -7.06
N ASN A 225 23.50 -5.15 -7.40
CA ASN A 225 22.75 -6.35 -7.68
C ASN A 225 23.02 -7.41 -6.63
N ALA A 226 22.04 -7.70 -5.79
CA ALA A 226 22.08 -8.83 -4.84
C ALA A 226 20.83 -9.73 -5.03
N GLN A 227 20.34 -9.82 -6.27
CA GLN A 227 19.19 -10.66 -6.62
C GLN A 227 19.43 -12.12 -6.25
N GLY A 228 18.48 -12.71 -5.51
CA GLY A 228 18.55 -14.10 -5.08
C GLY A 228 19.72 -14.41 -4.13
N ALA A 229 20.39 -13.40 -3.58
CA ALA A 229 21.48 -13.62 -2.63
C ALA A 229 20.96 -14.09 -1.26
N THR A 230 21.71 -14.97 -0.62
CA THR A 230 21.46 -15.38 0.77
C THR A 230 22.46 -14.69 1.70
N ILE A 231 21.97 -13.73 2.49
CA ILE A 231 22.79 -12.91 3.41
C ILE A 231 22.34 -13.22 4.83
N ARG A 232 23.18 -13.94 5.59
CA ARG A 232 22.81 -14.38 6.95
C ARG A 232 22.75 -13.24 7.97
N GLY A 233 23.52 -12.18 7.74
CA GLY A 233 23.45 -10.94 8.52
C GLY A 233 22.46 -9.93 7.93
N GLY A 234 22.66 -8.64 8.26
CA GLY A 234 21.90 -7.54 7.69
C GLY A 234 22.50 -6.99 6.40
N VAL A 235 21.72 -6.19 5.70
CA VAL A 235 22.15 -5.37 4.56
C VAL A 235 22.11 -3.91 4.99
N PHE A 236 23.27 -3.24 4.94
CA PHE A 236 23.46 -1.87 5.37
C PHE A 236 23.81 -0.99 4.16
N LEU A 237 22.90 -0.11 3.80
CA LEU A 237 22.99 0.82 2.67
C LEU A 237 22.83 2.27 3.17
N ARG A 238 23.27 2.56 4.40
CA ARG A 238 23.09 3.87 5.03
C ARG A 238 23.90 4.93 4.30
N ASN A 239 23.25 6.04 3.95
CA ASN A 239 23.85 7.12 3.18
C ASN A 239 24.45 6.66 1.83
N LEU A 240 24.02 5.52 1.30
CA LEU A 240 24.37 5.08 -0.04
C LEU A 240 23.88 6.09 -1.06
N LYS A 241 24.70 6.40 -2.07
CA LYS A 241 24.29 7.14 -3.24
C LYS A 241 24.37 6.24 -4.46
N SER A 242 23.24 6.03 -5.13
CA SER A 242 23.20 5.23 -6.35
C SER A 242 22.64 6.00 -7.53
N THR A 243 23.17 5.74 -8.71
CA THR A 243 22.53 5.99 -10.01
C THR A 243 22.41 4.65 -10.72
N GLY A 244 21.17 4.22 -10.95
CA GLY A 244 20.81 2.86 -11.31
C GLY A 244 20.12 2.14 -10.16
N GLU A 245 19.51 1.00 -10.47
CA GLU A 245 18.72 0.19 -9.54
C GLU A 245 19.58 -0.41 -8.42
N VAL A 246 19.03 -0.44 -7.21
CA VAL A 246 19.52 -1.26 -6.09
C VAL A 246 18.60 -2.47 -5.97
N SER A 247 19.05 -3.62 -6.47
CA SER A 247 18.26 -4.85 -6.56
C SER A 247 18.59 -5.84 -5.45
N LEU A 248 17.58 -6.19 -4.67
CA LEU A 248 17.54 -7.22 -3.63
C LEU A 248 16.41 -8.23 -3.92
N SER A 249 15.96 -8.29 -5.18
CA SER A 249 14.83 -9.13 -5.58
C SER A 249 15.08 -10.60 -5.24
N GLY A 250 14.15 -11.22 -4.51
CA GLY A 250 14.27 -12.61 -4.08
C GLY A 250 15.38 -12.90 -3.08
N ALA A 251 16.02 -11.87 -2.52
CA ALA A 251 17.08 -12.05 -1.55
C ALA A 251 16.55 -12.55 -0.18
N GLU A 252 17.32 -13.42 0.48
CA GLU A 252 17.09 -13.85 1.85
C GLU A 252 18.03 -13.09 2.80
N ILE A 253 17.48 -12.20 3.63
CA ILE A 253 18.24 -11.36 4.56
C ILE A 253 17.92 -11.79 5.99
N GLY A 254 18.92 -12.36 6.68
CA GLY A 254 18.77 -12.88 8.05
C GLY A 254 18.71 -11.80 9.14
N GLY A 255 19.16 -10.59 8.84
CA GLY A 255 19.13 -9.43 9.72
C GLY A 255 18.22 -8.31 9.18
N GLU A 256 18.58 -7.07 9.50
CA GLU A 256 17.87 -5.88 9.04
C GLU A 256 18.30 -5.42 7.64
N LEU A 257 17.40 -4.75 6.93
CA LEU A 257 17.71 -3.93 5.75
C LEU A 257 17.67 -2.46 6.17
N SER A 258 18.79 -1.76 6.07
CA SER A 258 18.87 -0.34 6.41
C SER A 258 19.29 0.53 5.22
N CYS A 259 18.38 1.36 4.74
CA CYS A 259 18.62 2.38 3.71
C CYS A 259 18.51 3.79 4.32
N ASP A 260 18.82 3.95 5.62
CA ASP A 260 18.70 5.22 6.32
C ASP A 260 19.56 6.31 5.70
N GLY A 261 18.92 7.40 5.27
CA GLY A 261 19.59 8.54 4.64
C GLY A 261 20.15 8.27 3.24
N ALA A 262 19.85 7.11 2.63
CA ALA A 262 20.31 6.80 1.28
C ALA A 262 19.64 7.73 0.24
N GLU A 263 20.36 7.97 -0.86
CA GLU A 263 19.89 8.71 -2.04
C GLU A 263 19.95 7.76 -3.25
N LEU A 264 18.81 7.17 -3.61
CA LEU A 264 18.69 6.15 -4.65
C LEU A 264 17.99 6.73 -5.88
N ASN A 265 18.68 6.67 -7.02
CA ASN A 265 18.15 7.19 -8.27
C ASN A 265 18.08 6.07 -9.32
N GLY A 266 16.89 5.49 -9.49
CA GLY A 266 16.57 4.47 -10.49
C GLY A 266 16.09 5.06 -11.83
N GLY A 267 16.06 6.40 -11.96
CA GLY A 267 15.50 7.07 -13.15
C GLY A 267 14.01 6.74 -13.33
N GLU A 268 13.61 6.36 -14.53
CA GLU A 268 12.22 5.95 -14.84
C GLU A 268 11.90 4.53 -14.33
N GLY A 269 12.88 3.77 -13.80
CA GLY A 269 12.75 2.41 -13.29
C GLY A 269 12.61 2.34 -11.76
N GLU A 270 13.09 1.22 -11.21
CA GLU A 270 13.10 0.98 -9.77
C GLU A 270 14.36 1.60 -9.12
N ALA A 271 14.17 2.39 -8.06
CA ALA A 271 15.28 2.90 -7.26
C ALA A 271 15.74 1.84 -6.25
N LEU A 272 14.79 1.13 -5.64
CA LEU A 272 15.01 -0.01 -4.76
C LEU A 272 14.05 -1.14 -5.13
N ASN A 273 14.58 -2.28 -5.51
CA ASN A 273 13.84 -3.48 -5.81
C ASN A 273 14.09 -4.56 -4.75
N ALA A 274 13.13 -4.77 -3.88
CA ALA A 274 13.12 -5.85 -2.89
C ALA A 274 11.91 -6.78 -3.09
N GLN A 275 11.51 -7.00 -4.36
CA GLN A 275 10.40 -7.89 -4.69
C GLN A 275 10.69 -9.32 -4.25
N ASN A 276 9.70 -9.95 -3.60
CA ASN A 276 9.79 -11.31 -3.08
C ASN A 276 11.00 -11.55 -2.12
N ALA A 277 11.57 -10.48 -1.58
CA ALA A 277 12.64 -10.61 -0.59
C ALA A 277 12.08 -11.09 0.76
N THR A 278 12.86 -11.92 1.46
CA THR A 278 12.57 -12.33 2.84
C THR A 278 13.53 -11.64 3.79
N ILE A 279 13.01 -10.78 4.67
CA ILE A 279 13.80 -9.98 5.62
C ILE A 279 13.38 -10.35 7.04
N ARG A 280 14.27 -11.05 7.78
CA ARG A 280 13.96 -11.50 9.14
C ARG A 280 14.05 -10.40 10.19
N GLY A 281 14.79 -9.34 9.91
CA GLY A 281 14.85 -8.15 10.75
C GLY A 281 13.86 -7.08 10.32
N GLY A 282 14.10 -5.85 10.77
CA GLY A 282 13.36 -4.67 10.31
C GLY A 282 13.88 -4.11 9.00
N THR A 283 13.07 -3.34 8.32
CA THR A 283 13.42 -2.56 7.13
C THR A 283 13.34 -1.08 7.47
N PHE A 284 14.46 -0.38 7.33
CA PHE A 284 14.58 1.03 7.71
C PHE A 284 14.86 1.89 6.48
N LEU A 285 13.91 2.74 6.13
CA LEU A 285 13.96 3.68 5.01
C LEU A 285 13.91 5.13 5.51
N ARG A 286 14.39 5.37 6.74
CA ARG A 286 14.32 6.70 7.37
C ARG A 286 15.17 7.69 6.60
N LYS A 287 14.57 8.83 6.22
CA LYS A 287 15.24 9.88 5.44
C LYS A 287 15.75 9.39 4.08
N LEU A 288 15.23 8.27 3.58
CA LEU A 288 15.49 7.81 2.23
C LEU A 288 15.01 8.86 1.24
N LYS A 289 15.82 9.15 0.22
CA LYS A 289 15.41 9.90 -0.96
C LYS A 289 15.47 8.96 -2.16
N SER A 290 14.32 8.72 -2.79
CA SER A 290 14.26 7.92 -4.01
C SER A 290 13.76 8.73 -5.19
N THR A 291 14.36 8.49 -6.34
CA THR A 291 13.82 8.85 -7.66
C THR A 291 13.68 7.54 -8.43
N GLY A 292 12.44 7.17 -8.76
CA GLY A 292 12.05 5.83 -9.21
C GLY A 292 11.27 5.06 -8.14
N GLU A 293 10.74 3.90 -8.54
CA GLU A 293 9.91 3.06 -7.68
C GLU A 293 10.70 2.43 -6.53
N VAL A 294 10.12 2.43 -5.34
CA VAL A 294 10.57 1.61 -4.19
C VAL A 294 9.64 0.41 -4.08
N SER A 295 10.13 -0.77 -4.42
CA SER A 295 9.32 -1.98 -4.56
C SER A 295 9.62 -3.01 -3.47
N PHE A 296 8.57 -3.40 -2.73
CA PHE A 296 8.51 -4.51 -1.78
C PHE A 296 7.40 -5.49 -2.16
N SER A 297 7.05 -5.56 -3.45
CA SER A 297 5.98 -6.45 -3.91
C SER A 297 6.26 -7.90 -3.56
N GLY A 298 5.34 -8.56 -2.83
CA GLY A 298 5.51 -9.93 -2.38
C GLY A 298 6.58 -10.16 -1.31
N ALA A 299 7.20 -9.10 -0.78
CA ALA A 299 8.23 -9.23 0.25
C ALA A 299 7.62 -9.64 1.61
N GLU A 300 8.38 -10.45 2.36
CA GLU A 300 8.06 -10.82 3.75
C GLU A 300 9.04 -10.17 4.71
N ILE A 301 8.55 -9.34 5.63
CA ILE A 301 9.33 -8.61 6.64
C ILE A 301 8.84 -9.05 8.02
N GLU A 302 9.71 -9.77 8.77
CA GLU A 302 9.34 -10.24 10.10
C GLU A 302 9.37 -9.10 11.15
N GLY A 303 10.23 -8.11 10.97
CA GLY A 303 10.30 -6.91 11.78
C GLY A 303 9.39 -5.80 11.28
N GLN A 304 9.71 -4.56 11.66
CA GLN A 304 9.01 -3.36 11.20
C GLN A 304 9.53 -2.87 9.84
N LEU A 305 8.68 -2.18 9.06
CA LEU A 305 9.09 -1.33 7.94
C LEU A 305 8.85 0.13 8.34
N SER A 306 9.91 0.95 8.34
CA SER A 306 9.83 2.37 8.71
C SER A 306 10.26 3.28 7.58
N ALA A 307 9.36 4.16 7.13
CA ALA A 307 9.61 5.18 6.11
C ALA A 307 9.60 6.61 6.68
N GLU A 308 9.91 6.77 7.99
CA GLU A 308 9.88 8.09 8.62
C GLU A 308 10.82 9.09 7.93
N GLU A 309 10.34 10.31 7.69
CA GLU A 309 11.06 11.41 7.07
C GLU A 309 11.57 11.10 5.64
N ALA A 310 11.07 10.04 4.99
CA ALA A 310 11.45 9.71 3.62
C ALA A 310 10.86 10.70 2.59
N GLU A 311 11.54 10.80 1.45
CA GLU A 311 11.14 11.52 0.25
C GLU A 311 11.08 10.50 -0.90
N LEU A 312 9.88 10.08 -1.29
CA LEU A 312 9.66 9.05 -2.31
C LEU A 312 9.10 9.69 -3.57
N ASN A 313 9.80 9.56 -4.67
CA ASN A 313 9.42 10.12 -5.96
C ASN A 313 9.40 9.02 -7.03
N GLY A 314 8.21 8.49 -7.31
CA GLY A 314 7.95 7.53 -8.38
C GLY A 314 7.71 8.20 -9.75
N GLU A 315 7.96 9.51 -9.87
CA GLU A 315 7.70 10.31 -11.06
C GLU A 315 6.25 10.16 -11.54
N LYS A 316 6.02 9.46 -12.66
CA LYS A 316 4.69 9.18 -13.24
C LYS A 316 4.14 7.81 -12.84
N GLY A 317 4.91 7.01 -12.09
CA GLY A 317 4.58 5.66 -11.66
C GLY A 317 4.31 5.56 -10.16
N LYS A 318 4.72 4.42 -9.60
CA LYS A 318 4.57 4.15 -8.17
C LYS A 318 5.74 4.72 -7.37
N ALA A 319 5.43 5.45 -6.30
CA ALA A 319 6.41 5.84 -5.30
C ALA A 319 6.75 4.68 -4.36
N LEU A 320 5.72 3.89 -4.00
CA LEU A 320 5.87 2.67 -3.22
C LEU A 320 4.98 1.56 -3.81
N ASN A 321 5.59 0.44 -4.15
CA ASN A 321 4.90 -0.78 -4.53
C ASN A 321 5.05 -1.82 -3.41
N ALA A 322 3.99 -2.01 -2.66
CA ALA A 322 3.92 -2.96 -1.55
C ALA A 322 2.78 -3.98 -1.75
N GLN A 323 2.52 -4.35 -3.01
CA GLN A 323 1.53 -5.37 -3.34
C GLN A 323 1.87 -6.70 -2.68
N ARG A 324 0.90 -7.32 -1.98
CA ARG A 324 1.08 -8.62 -1.31
C ARG A 324 2.23 -8.66 -0.31
N MET A 325 2.75 -7.50 0.10
CA MET A 325 3.77 -7.42 1.14
C MET A 325 3.21 -7.90 2.48
N ILE A 326 4.01 -8.63 3.23
CA ILE A 326 3.68 -9.06 4.60
C ILE A 326 4.65 -8.37 5.56
N VAL A 327 4.11 -7.59 6.50
CA VAL A 327 4.89 -6.98 7.59
C VAL A 327 4.34 -7.50 8.91
N ARG A 328 5.12 -8.34 9.61
CA ARG A 328 4.70 -8.93 10.89
C ARG A 328 4.90 -8.00 12.09
N GLY A 329 5.76 -6.99 11.94
CA GLY A 329 5.86 -5.87 12.87
C GLY A 329 5.03 -4.67 12.42
N GLY A 330 5.49 -3.45 12.71
CA GLY A 330 4.79 -2.22 12.35
C GLY A 330 5.17 -1.71 10.95
N PHE A 331 4.18 -1.35 10.14
CA PHE A 331 4.37 -0.52 8.95
C PHE A 331 4.24 0.95 9.35
N ILE A 332 5.39 1.64 9.44
CA ILE A 332 5.49 3.01 9.97
C ILE A 332 5.53 3.99 8.80
N TRP A 333 4.39 4.65 8.56
CA TRP A 333 4.14 5.60 7.48
C TRP A 333 3.77 6.97 8.05
N ARG A 334 4.74 7.65 8.61
CA ARG A 334 4.52 8.94 9.28
C ARG A 334 5.67 9.92 9.06
N LYS A 335 5.37 11.21 9.16
CA LYS A 335 6.34 12.31 9.00
C LYS A 335 7.07 12.29 7.67
N LEU A 336 6.47 11.71 6.63
CA LEU A 336 7.05 11.74 5.30
C LEU A 336 7.17 13.18 4.82
N LYS A 337 8.28 13.51 4.19
CA LYS A 337 8.52 14.86 3.67
C LYS A 337 7.85 15.07 2.32
N ALA A 338 7.92 14.08 1.43
CA ALA A 338 7.28 14.11 0.13
C ALA A 338 6.96 12.70 -0.36
N VAL A 339 5.83 12.58 -1.07
CA VAL A 339 5.47 11.36 -1.82
C VAL A 339 4.89 11.82 -3.16
N VAL A 340 5.58 11.53 -4.23
CA VAL A 340 5.14 11.83 -5.59
C VAL A 340 4.95 10.53 -6.34
N GLY A 341 3.71 10.27 -6.78
CA GLY A 341 3.34 9.00 -7.42
C GLY A 341 2.33 8.20 -6.62
N GLU A 342 2.13 6.95 -7.01
CA GLU A 342 1.17 6.04 -6.40
C GLU A 342 1.77 5.29 -5.21
N VAL A 343 0.93 5.01 -4.22
CA VAL A 343 1.26 4.07 -3.11
C VAL A 343 0.33 2.87 -3.23
N ASP A 344 0.91 1.73 -3.54
CA ASP A 344 0.17 0.50 -3.79
C ASP A 344 0.35 -0.49 -2.63
N LEU A 345 -0.69 -0.64 -1.83
CA LEU A 345 -0.80 -1.58 -0.71
C LEU A 345 -1.80 -2.71 -1.01
N ASN A 346 -2.11 -2.97 -2.29
CA ASN A 346 -3.07 -4.02 -2.64
C ASN A 346 -2.65 -5.38 -2.08
N ALA A 347 -3.58 -6.04 -1.39
CA ALA A 347 -3.37 -7.32 -0.74
C ALA A 347 -2.19 -7.36 0.26
N ALA A 348 -1.73 -6.20 0.75
CA ALA A 348 -0.73 -6.15 1.81
C ALA A 348 -1.31 -6.62 3.15
N HIS A 349 -0.49 -7.33 3.94
CA HIS A 349 -0.83 -7.81 5.27
C HIS A 349 0.07 -7.15 6.30
N LEU A 350 -0.49 -6.27 7.13
CA LEU A 350 0.24 -5.50 8.12
C LEU A 350 -0.25 -5.87 9.51
N SER A 351 0.64 -6.15 10.48
CA SER A 351 0.20 -6.26 11.86
C SER A 351 -0.21 -4.89 12.39
N ASP A 352 0.70 -3.95 12.45
CA ASP A 352 0.43 -2.59 12.88
C ASP A 352 0.56 -1.61 11.70
N LEU A 353 -0.45 -0.77 11.47
CA LEU A 353 -0.36 0.39 10.60
C LEU A 353 -0.19 1.64 11.47
N VAL A 354 1.03 2.19 11.47
CA VAL A 354 1.39 3.40 12.24
C VAL A 354 1.48 4.58 11.28
N ASP A 355 0.53 5.49 11.32
CA ASP A 355 0.42 6.54 10.32
C ASP A 355 0.09 7.93 10.87
N ASP A 356 0.15 8.94 10.01
CA ASP A 356 -0.37 10.28 10.25
C ASP A 356 -1.11 10.84 9.03
N GLU A 357 -1.95 11.85 9.27
CA GLU A 357 -2.76 12.47 8.24
C GLU A 357 -1.93 13.21 7.18
N GLN A 358 -0.81 13.82 7.59
CA GLN A 358 0.03 14.63 6.70
C GLN A 358 0.71 13.76 5.66
N SER A 359 1.23 12.61 6.06
CA SER A 359 1.91 11.65 5.17
C SER A 359 0.99 11.09 4.10
N TRP A 360 -0.29 10.85 4.43
CA TRP A 360 -1.28 10.39 3.44
C TRP A 360 -1.81 11.50 2.54
N LYS A 361 -1.82 12.76 2.98
CA LYS A 361 -2.20 13.89 2.12
C LYS A 361 -1.20 14.14 1.00
N ALA A 362 0.06 13.76 1.18
CA ALA A 362 1.10 13.89 0.17
C ALA A 362 0.96 12.84 -0.96
N VAL A 363 0.20 11.76 -0.74
CA VAL A 363 0.02 10.67 -1.71
C VAL A 363 -1.00 11.07 -2.77
N SER A 364 -0.59 11.02 -4.06
CA SER A 364 -1.45 11.38 -5.18
C SER A 364 -2.52 10.32 -5.47
N GLN A 365 -2.16 9.05 -5.41
CA GLN A 365 -3.04 7.90 -5.60
C GLN A 365 -2.70 6.80 -4.61
N LEU A 366 -3.71 6.27 -3.94
CA LEU A 366 -3.58 5.19 -2.96
C LEU A 366 -4.37 3.98 -3.44
N MET A 367 -3.84 2.77 -3.23
CA MET A 367 -4.52 1.51 -3.51
C MET A 367 -4.54 0.62 -2.26
N LEU A 368 -5.73 0.22 -1.81
CA LEU A 368 -5.94 -0.55 -0.58
C LEU A 368 -6.76 -1.83 -0.79
N MET A 369 -7.00 -2.25 -2.02
CA MET A 369 -7.81 -3.43 -2.31
C MET A 369 -7.16 -4.69 -1.71
N GLY A 370 -7.89 -5.39 -0.83
CA GLY A 370 -7.37 -6.58 -0.17
C GLY A 370 -6.38 -6.31 0.97
N ALA A 371 -6.01 -5.05 1.22
CA ALA A 371 -5.14 -4.70 2.33
C ALA A 371 -5.79 -5.04 3.68
N THR A 372 -5.00 -5.59 4.59
CA THR A 372 -5.42 -5.93 5.96
C THR A 372 -4.43 -5.40 6.98
N TYR A 373 -4.92 -5.02 8.14
CA TYR A 373 -4.12 -4.63 9.31
C TYR A 373 -4.85 -5.07 10.57
N GLU A 374 -4.07 -5.45 11.58
CA GLU A 374 -4.62 -5.86 12.89
C GLU A 374 -4.84 -4.65 13.77
N ASN A 375 -3.83 -3.77 13.85
CA ASN A 375 -3.91 -2.56 14.65
C ASN A 375 -3.70 -1.31 13.77
N LEU A 376 -4.28 -0.20 14.23
CA LEU A 376 -4.15 1.11 13.60
C LEU A 376 -3.69 2.10 14.66
N VAL A 377 -2.45 2.57 14.55
CA VAL A 377 -1.83 3.52 15.47
C VAL A 377 -1.67 4.86 14.76
N GLY A 378 -2.61 5.75 15.00
CA GLY A 378 -2.63 7.06 14.35
C GLY A 378 -3.94 7.81 14.57
N PRO A 379 -4.22 8.87 13.80
CA PRO A 379 -5.44 9.65 13.97
C PRO A 379 -6.69 8.83 13.65
N HIS A 380 -7.64 8.78 14.59
CA HIS A 380 -8.95 8.15 14.41
C HIS A 380 -10.02 9.12 13.88
N SER A 381 -9.64 10.29 13.39
CA SER A 381 -10.54 11.30 12.83
C SER A 381 -11.36 10.73 11.68
N LEU A 382 -12.68 10.65 11.84
CA LEU A 382 -13.59 10.14 10.79
C LEU A 382 -13.47 10.89 9.45
N PRO A 383 -13.36 12.23 9.42
CA PRO A 383 -13.19 12.95 8.14
C PRO A 383 -11.94 12.51 7.40
N PHE A 384 -10.82 12.37 8.10
CA PHE A 384 -9.56 11.90 7.52
C PHE A 384 -9.69 10.46 7.01
N ARG A 385 -10.19 9.53 7.84
CA ARG A 385 -10.34 8.12 7.45
C ARG A 385 -11.32 7.91 6.29
N LYS A 386 -12.39 8.69 6.21
CA LYS A 386 -13.29 8.67 5.05
C LYS A 386 -12.60 9.12 3.76
N LEU A 387 -11.75 10.16 3.82
CA LEU A 387 -10.97 10.62 2.67
C LEU A 387 -9.92 9.58 2.26
N TRP A 388 -9.20 9.02 3.22
CA TRP A 388 -8.20 7.96 3.01
C TRP A 388 -8.82 6.73 2.32
N LEU A 389 -9.97 6.25 2.79
CA LEU A 389 -10.70 5.15 2.18
C LEU A 389 -11.22 5.50 0.77
N LYS A 390 -11.75 6.71 0.58
CA LYS A 390 -12.25 7.14 -0.71
C LYS A 390 -11.17 7.14 -1.78
N ASN A 391 -9.95 7.54 -1.41
CA ASN A 391 -8.79 7.50 -2.31
C ASN A 391 -8.28 6.07 -2.52
N GLY A 392 -8.32 5.22 -1.47
CA GLY A 392 -7.74 3.87 -1.49
C GLY A 392 -8.67 2.75 -1.97
N ALA A 393 -9.97 3.00 -2.13
CA ALA A 393 -10.95 1.97 -2.50
C ALA A 393 -11.25 1.90 -4.01
N ILE A 394 -10.52 2.64 -4.84
CA ILE A 394 -10.68 2.62 -6.29
C ILE A 394 -9.51 1.90 -6.92
N PHE A 395 -9.79 0.81 -7.63
CA PHE A 395 -8.80 0.06 -8.39
C PHE A 395 -9.30 -0.17 -9.82
N ASN A 396 -8.49 0.15 -10.81
CA ASN A 396 -8.85 0.11 -12.24
C ASN A 396 -10.20 0.82 -12.55
N GLY A 397 -10.46 1.93 -11.86
CA GLY A 397 -11.69 2.70 -12.01
C GLY A 397 -12.94 2.03 -11.42
N GLN A 398 -12.79 0.94 -10.69
CA GLN A 398 -13.86 0.24 -9.99
C GLN A 398 -13.78 0.46 -8.48
N PHE A 399 -14.93 0.61 -7.85
CA PHE A 399 -15.02 0.73 -6.39
C PHE A 399 -14.97 -0.65 -5.73
N HIS A 400 -14.11 -0.80 -4.74
CA HIS A 400 -13.97 -2.00 -3.92
C HIS A 400 -14.39 -1.71 -2.48
N PRO A 401 -15.38 -2.43 -1.92
CA PRO A 401 -15.90 -2.16 -0.58
C PRO A 401 -15.02 -2.66 0.56
N GLN A 402 -14.08 -3.58 0.28
CA GLN A 402 -13.27 -4.28 1.28
C GLN A 402 -12.47 -3.33 2.20
N PRO A 403 -11.81 -2.23 1.73
CA PRO A 403 -11.08 -1.32 2.62
C PRO A 403 -11.97 -0.69 3.70
N TYR A 404 -13.23 -0.38 3.36
CA TYR A 404 -14.21 0.12 4.34
C TYR A 404 -14.59 -0.94 5.37
N GLN A 405 -14.76 -2.20 4.92
CA GLN A 405 -15.08 -3.31 5.82
C GLN A 405 -13.93 -3.60 6.79
N GLN A 406 -12.69 -3.54 6.30
CA GLN A 406 -11.49 -3.72 7.12
C GLN A 406 -11.39 -2.66 8.22
N LEU A 407 -11.57 -1.38 7.90
CA LEU A 407 -11.54 -0.31 8.89
C LEU A 407 -12.72 -0.42 9.87
N ALA A 408 -13.91 -0.75 9.39
CA ALA A 408 -15.08 -0.95 10.25
C ALA A 408 -14.91 -2.16 11.18
N LYS A 409 -14.25 -3.24 10.71
CA LYS A 409 -13.89 -4.40 11.54
C LYS A 409 -12.98 -3.95 12.69
N PHE A 410 -11.89 -3.26 12.38
CA PHE A 410 -10.96 -2.71 13.37
C PHE A 410 -11.69 -1.85 14.42
N TYR A 411 -12.53 -0.90 14.01
CA TYR A 411 -13.29 -0.08 14.94
C TYR A 411 -14.29 -0.87 15.81
N ARG A 412 -14.87 -1.95 15.29
CA ARG A 412 -15.75 -2.83 16.09
C ARG A 412 -14.97 -3.58 17.17
N GLU A 413 -13.81 -4.14 16.80
CA GLU A 413 -12.94 -4.91 17.69
C GLU A 413 -12.33 -4.05 18.80
N THR A 414 -12.02 -2.79 18.49
CA THR A 414 -11.50 -1.81 19.47
C THR A 414 -12.59 -1.06 20.26
N GLY A 415 -13.88 -1.43 20.09
CA GLY A 415 -15.00 -0.85 20.85
C GLY A 415 -15.58 0.45 20.26
N HIS A 416 -15.05 0.98 19.19
CA HIS A 416 -15.48 2.20 18.49
C HIS A 416 -16.69 1.96 17.57
N ARG A 417 -17.79 1.46 18.15
CA ARG A 417 -18.98 1.04 17.38
C ARG A 417 -19.65 2.17 16.61
N HIS A 418 -19.53 3.40 17.06
CA HIS A 418 -20.11 4.57 16.38
C HIS A 418 -19.34 4.85 15.09
N GLU A 419 -18.01 4.88 15.17
CA GLU A 419 -17.10 5.11 14.07
C GLU A 419 -17.24 4.00 13.01
N ALA A 420 -17.29 2.74 13.43
CA ALA A 420 -17.52 1.60 12.55
C ALA A 420 -18.81 1.77 11.72
N ARG A 421 -19.89 2.19 12.39
CA ARG A 421 -21.19 2.44 11.74
C ARG A 421 -21.11 3.57 10.70
N GLU A 422 -20.45 4.67 11.03
CA GLU A 422 -20.28 5.80 10.12
C GLU A 422 -19.45 5.44 8.87
N ILE A 423 -18.42 4.59 9.02
CA ILE A 423 -17.64 4.07 7.90
C ILE A 423 -18.47 3.16 6.99
N LEU A 424 -19.30 2.29 7.56
CA LEU A 424 -20.18 1.41 6.77
C LEU A 424 -21.27 2.19 6.03
N ILE A 425 -21.80 3.26 6.64
CA ILE A 425 -22.73 4.17 5.95
C ILE A 425 -22.04 4.84 4.75
N GLU A 426 -20.78 5.26 4.90
CA GLU A 426 -20.02 5.86 3.81
C GLU A 426 -19.72 4.83 2.70
N LYS A 427 -19.40 3.57 3.05
CA LYS A 427 -19.26 2.45 2.11
C LYS A 427 -20.49 2.33 1.21
N GLU A 428 -21.70 2.28 1.82
CA GLU A 428 -22.95 2.17 1.06
C GLU A 428 -23.16 3.35 0.10
N ARG A 429 -22.82 4.56 0.55
CA ARG A 429 -22.90 5.76 -0.29
C ARG A 429 -22.01 5.69 -1.51
N GLU A 430 -20.73 5.34 -1.32
CA GLU A 430 -19.76 5.27 -2.39
C GLU A 430 -20.06 4.10 -3.34
N GLN A 431 -20.47 2.95 -2.82
CA GLN A 431 -20.90 1.81 -3.64
C GLN A 431 -22.08 2.16 -4.56
N ARG A 432 -23.10 2.87 -4.04
CA ARG A 432 -24.24 3.31 -4.84
C ARG A 432 -23.87 4.37 -5.87
N LYS A 433 -22.91 5.26 -5.56
CA LYS A 433 -22.35 6.20 -6.54
C LYS A 433 -21.63 5.45 -7.66
N ALA A 434 -20.82 4.44 -7.33
CA ALA A 434 -20.11 3.62 -8.30
C ALA A 434 -21.06 2.86 -9.22
N VAL A 435 -22.13 2.26 -8.68
CA VAL A 435 -23.18 1.60 -9.49
C VAL A 435 -23.83 2.58 -10.46
N ARG A 436 -24.17 3.80 -9.99
CA ARG A 436 -24.73 4.83 -10.88
C ARG A 436 -23.73 5.27 -11.95
N ALA A 437 -22.46 5.37 -11.62
CA ALA A 437 -21.40 5.71 -12.57
C ALA A 437 -21.20 4.61 -13.63
N SER A 438 -21.25 3.33 -13.24
CA SER A 438 -21.14 2.20 -14.18
C SER A 438 -22.32 2.16 -15.16
N ILE A 439 -23.55 2.44 -14.69
CA ILE A 439 -24.73 2.55 -15.56
C ILE A 439 -24.55 3.67 -16.60
N ARG A 440 -24.07 4.85 -16.16
CA ARG A 440 -23.79 5.99 -17.07
C ARG A 440 -22.69 5.67 -18.08
N LYS A 441 -21.63 5.00 -17.66
CA LYS A 441 -20.52 4.61 -18.55
C LYS A 441 -21.00 3.62 -19.61
N ALA A 442 -21.76 2.60 -19.22
CA ALA A 442 -22.34 1.65 -20.15
C ALA A 442 -23.24 2.33 -21.21
N GLU A 443 -23.88 3.44 -20.85
CA GLU A 443 -24.70 4.25 -21.77
C GLU A 443 -23.84 5.10 -22.72
N SER A 444 -22.68 5.62 -22.26
CA SER A 444 -21.76 6.42 -23.08
C SER A 444 -21.06 5.58 -24.15
N ASP A 445 -20.81 4.31 -23.88
CA ASP A 445 -20.08 3.40 -24.75
C ASP A 445 -20.93 2.86 -25.93
N VAL A 446 -22.23 3.25 -25.99
CA VAL A 446 -23.10 2.87 -27.10
C VAL A 446 -22.80 3.73 -28.32
N PRO A 447 -22.53 3.14 -29.48
CA PRO A 447 -22.20 3.87 -30.71
C PRO A 447 -23.30 4.89 -31.09
N PHE A 448 -22.88 6.08 -31.51
CA PHE A 448 -23.79 7.17 -31.91
C PHE A 448 -24.76 6.77 -33.03
N SER A 449 -24.37 5.83 -33.90
CA SER A 449 -25.23 5.29 -34.97
C SER A 449 -26.50 4.60 -34.47
N VAL A 450 -26.51 4.11 -33.23
CA VAL A 450 -27.68 3.50 -32.60
C VAL A 450 -28.59 4.57 -31.98
N LYS A 451 -28.03 5.76 -31.69
CA LYS A 451 -28.75 6.85 -31.01
C LYS A 451 -29.66 7.67 -31.93
N THR A 452 -29.56 7.58 -33.25
CA THR A 452 -30.18 8.53 -34.18
C THR A 452 -31.33 7.99 -35.04
N THR A 453 -31.66 6.70 -34.96
CA THR A 453 -32.77 6.14 -35.75
C THR A 453 -34.05 6.10 -34.96
N LEU A 454 -34.97 7.00 -35.26
CA LEU A 454 -36.37 6.93 -34.77
C LEU A 454 -37.03 5.68 -35.37
N PRO A 455 -37.58 4.80 -34.53
CA PRO A 455 -38.18 3.56 -35.00
C PRO A 455 -39.59 3.76 -35.52
N TRP A 456 -39.89 3.19 -36.70
CA TRP A 456 -41.20 3.27 -37.35
C TRP A 456 -42.13 2.05 -37.04
N SER A 457 -41.70 1.13 -36.16
CA SER A 457 -42.50 -0.02 -35.75
C SER A 457 -42.69 -0.06 -34.22
N TRP A 458 -43.82 -0.63 -33.74
CA TRP A 458 -44.09 -0.77 -32.30
C TRP A 458 -43.02 -1.59 -31.55
N ASP A 459 -42.45 -2.60 -32.17
CA ASP A 459 -41.36 -3.37 -31.57
C ASP A 459 -40.04 -2.60 -31.50
N ALA A 460 -39.81 -1.68 -32.43
CA ALA A 460 -38.66 -0.81 -32.43
C ALA A 460 -38.88 0.35 -31.42
N ILE A 461 -40.08 0.87 -31.25
CA ILE A 461 -40.47 1.84 -30.21
C ILE A 461 -40.28 1.18 -28.81
N ARG A 462 -40.74 -0.04 -28.63
CA ARG A 462 -40.62 -0.78 -27.38
C ARG A 462 -39.13 -1.04 -27.01
N ARG A 463 -38.29 -1.40 -28.00
CA ARG A 463 -36.84 -1.53 -27.84
C ARG A 463 -36.17 -0.18 -27.57
N TRP A 464 -36.61 0.88 -28.24
CA TRP A 464 -36.11 2.23 -28.03
C TRP A 464 -36.48 2.74 -26.62
N ILE A 465 -37.71 2.57 -26.17
CA ILE A 465 -38.14 2.88 -24.80
C ILE A 465 -37.34 2.08 -23.77
N SER A 466 -37.16 0.76 -23.98
CA SER A 466 -36.37 -0.09 -23.07
C SER A 466 -34.89 0.30 -23.04
N PHE A 467 -34.38 0.82 -24.15
CA PHE A 467 -32.97 1.20 -24.27
C PHE A 467 -32.69 2.61 -23.74
N TYR A 468 -33.54 3.59 -24.04
CA TYR A 468 -33.34 5.00 -23.66
C TYR A 468 -33.97 5.38 -22.33
N LEU A 469 -35.16 4.92 -22.02
CA LEU A 469 -35.83 5.23 -20.76
C LEU A 469 -35.34 4.31 -19.62
N SER A 470 -34.94 3.08 -19.92
CA SER A 470 -34.56 2.12 -18.88
C SER A 470 -33.33 2.54 -18.05
N PRO A 471 -32.26 3.14 -18.62
CA PRO A 471 -31.14 3.63 -17.81
C PRO A 471 -31.54 4.80 -16.92
N TRP A 472 -32.27 5.77 -17.45
CA TRP A 472 -32.76 6.93 -16.68
C TRP A 472 -33.75 6.53 -15.58
N LEU A 473 -34.64 5.60 -15.89
CA LEU A 473 -35.57 5.02 -14.90
C LEU A 473 -34.81 4.22 -13.84
N ARG A 474 -33.80 3.46 -14.23
CA ARG A 474 -32.93 2.70 -13.30
C ARG A 474 -32.13 3.64 -12.40
N ILE A 475 -31.54 4.70 -12.95
CA ILE A 475 -30.81 5.70 -12.17
C ILE A 475 -31.78 6.42 -11.23
N GLY A 476 -32.94 6.87 -11.73
CA GLY A 476 -33.99 7.51 -10.93
C GLY A 476 -34.54 6.61 -9.83
N TRP A 477 -34.79 5.33 -10.13
CA TRP A 477 -35.24 4.34 -9.18
C TRP A 477 -34.17 4.05 -8.11
N ASN A 478 -32.91 3.89 -8.52
CA ASN A 478 -31.79 3.75 -7.57
C ASN A 478 -31.63 4.98 -6.68
N TRP A 479 -31.79 6.19 -7.25
CA TRP A 479 -31.70 7.43 -6.50
C TRP A 479 -32.85 7.57 -5.50
N PHE A 480 -34.08 7.24 -5.92
CA PHE A 480 -35.27 7.22 -5.06
C PHE A 480 -35.07 6.29 -3.85
N TRP A 481 -34.68 5.04 -4.10
CA TRP A 481 -34.42 4.08 -3.03
C TRP A 481 -33.22 4.47 -2.16
N ASP A 482 -32.20 5.06 -2.74
CA ASP A 482 -31.05 5.57 -2.00
C ASP A 482 -31.46 6.65 -0.99
N ILE A 483 -32.24 7.61 -1.41
CA ILE A 483 -32.80 8.66 -0.53
C ILE A 483 -33.68 8.03 0.54
N LEU A 484 -34.62 7.19 0.14
CA LEU A 484 -35.58 6.57 1.06
C LEU A 484 -34.88 5.79 2.18
N ILE A 485 -34.00 4.86 1.82
CA ILE A 485 -33.28 4.01 2.79
C ILE A 485 -32.30 4.85 3.62
N ARG A 486 -31.66 5.85 3.02
CA ARG A 486 -30.74 6.75 3.70
C ARG A 486 -31.41 7.56 4.80
N TYR A 487 -32.55 8.19 4.49
CA TYR A 487 -33.21 9.10 5.43
C TYR A 487 -34.13 8.38 6.42
N ILE A 488 -34.70 7.25 6.04
CA ILE A 488 -35.61 6.49 6.93
C ILE A 488 -34.85 5.56 7.87
N ALA A 489 -33.81 4.84 7.39
CA ALA A 489 -33.15 3.81 8.19
C ALA A 489 -31.61 3.95 8.26
N GLY A 490 -31.01 4.97 7.62
CA GLY A 490 -29.56 5.12 7.58
C GLY A 490 -28.85 3.86 7.05
N TYR A 491 -29.37 3.28 5.95
CA TYR A 491 -28.94 2.00 5.36
C TYR A 491 -29.02 0.79 6.34
N GLY A 492 -29.95 0.83 7.28
CA GLY A 492 -30.10 -0.20 8.30
C GLY A 492 -29.18 -0.06 9.52
N TYR A 493 -28.27 0.91 9.50
CA TYR A 493 -27.37 1.17 10.62
C TYR A 493 -27.93 2.13 11.68
N LYS A 494 -29.04 2.85 11.37
CA LYS A 494 -29.71 3.78 12.28
C LYS A 494 -31.23 3.53 12.32
N PRO A 495 -31.70 2.36 12.81
CA PRO A 495 -33.12 2.00 12.79
C PRO A 495 -33.99 2.96 13.62
N TRP A 496 -33.45 3.65 14.62
CA TRP A 496 -34.17 4.65 15.40
C TRP A 496 -34.71 5.82 14.55
N LEU A 497 -34.11 6.11 13.37
CA LEU A 497 -34.61 7.11 12.45
C LEU A 497 -36.02 6.75 11.93
N SER A 498 -36.28 5.48 11.66
CA SER A 498 -37.60 5.01 11.24
C SER A 498 -38.64 5.26 12.32
N LEU A 499 -38.28 5.05 13.59
CA LEU A 499 -39.16 5.36 14.73
C LEU A 499 -39.42 6.86 14.86
N ALA A 500 -38.40 7.69 14.62
CA ALA A 500 -38.56 9.15 14.63
C ALA A 500 -39.49 9.62 13.49
N TRP A 501 -39.41 9.02 12.29
CA TRP A 501 -40.31 9.28 11.20
C TRP A 501 -41.76 8.88 11.52
N LEU A 502 -41.97 7.67 12.10
CA LEU A 502 -43.27 7.20 12.55
C LEU A 502 -43.86 8.16 13.58
N ALA A 503 -43.09 8.53 14.61
CA ALA A 503 -43.53 9.48 15.63
C ALA A 503 -43.91 10.85 15.04
N GLY A 504 -43.11 11.36 14.09
CA GLY A 504 -43.43 12.61 13.36
C GLY A 504 -44.74 12.52 12.55
N MET A 505 -44.93 11.40 11.84
CA MET A 505 -46.15 11.15 11.07
C MET A 505 -47.38 11.03 11.98
N ILE A 506 -47.26 10.28 13.09
CA ILE A 506 -48.32 10.18 14.13
C ILE A 506 -48.67 11.58 14.64
N GLY A 507 -47.66 12.40 14.98
CA GLY A 507 -47.89 13.77 15.44
C GLY A 507 -48.66 14.63 14.45
N ILE A 508 -48.33 14.58 13.15
CA ILE A 508 -49.03 15.33 12.09
C ILE A 508 -50.46 14.86 11.95
N VAL A 509 -50.67 13.54 11.88
CA VAL A 509 -52.03 12.97 11.76
C VAL A 509 -52.83 13.22 13.02
N TRP A 510 -52.24 13.17 14.21
CA TRP A 510 -52.89 13.49 15.48
C TRP A 510 -53.41 14.91 15.51
N ILE A 511 -52.58 15.89 15.19
CA ILE A 511 -52.98 17.30 15.13
C ILE A 511 -54.07 17.49 14.06
N GLY A 512 -53.91 16.90 12.87
CA GLY A 512 -54.90 16.96 11.80
C GLY A 512 -56.23 16.35 12.21
N ALA A 513 -56.23 15.20 12.85
CA ALA A 513 -57.44 14.54 13.36
C ALA A 513 -58.13 15.34 14.48
N PHE A 514 -57.34 15.92 15.40
CA PHE A 514 -57.84 16.76 16.48
C PHE A 514 -58.56 17.99 15.90
N VAL A 515 -57.93 18.74 14.99
CA VAL A 515 -58.51 19.94 14.36
C VAL A 515 -59.73 19.59 13.51
N THR A 516 -59.70 18.47 12.78
CA THR A 516 -60.81 18.02 11.95
C THR A 516 -62.02 17.59 12.79
N TRP A 517 -61.76 16.97 13.96
CA TRP A 517 -62.78 16.59 14.92
C TRP A 517 -63.44 17.84 15.53
N ASP A 518 -62.62 18.78 16.00
CA ASP A 518 -63.08 20.04 16.57
C ASP A 518 -63.91 20.87 15.58
N ALA A 519 -63.52 20.84 14.28
CA ALA A 519 -64.26 21.46 13.18
C ALA A 519 -65.58 20.72 12.84
N GLY A 520 -65.85 19.53 13.38
CA GLY A 520 -67.03 18.74 13.08
C GLY A 520 -67.03 18.00 11.75
N ASP A 521 -65.91 17.90 11.12
CA ASP A 521 -65.76 17.35 9.77
C ASP A 521 -65.57 15.81 9.75
N PHE A 522 -65.67 15.12 10.90
CA PHE A 522 -65.73 13.66 10.97
C PHE A 522 -67.14 13.11 10.84
N ALA A 523 -67.26 11.93 10.28
CA ALA A 523 -68.49 11.16 10.17
C ALA A 523 -68.27 9.71 10.62
N PRO A 524 -69.28 9.00 11.14
CA PRO A 524 -69.22 7.56 11.37
C PRO A 524 -68.86 6.83 10.07
N ASN A 525 -67.90 5.90 10.15
CA ASN A 525 -67.43 5.11 9.01
C ASN A 525 -68.25 3.82 8.82
N SER A 526 -69.59 3.95 8.97
CA SER A 526 -70.52 2.83 8.84
C SER A 526 -71.68 3.24 7.93
N ALA A 527 -71.89 2.52 6.84
CA ALA A 527 -72.99 2.76 5.92
C ALA A 527 -74.37 2.63 6.61
N ILE A 528 -74.48 1.76 7.62
CA ILE A 528 -75.71 1.59 8.41
C ILE A 528 -75.98 2.84 9.24
N VAL A 529 -74.97 3.33 9.93
CA VAL A 529 -75.08 4.54 10.77
C VAL A 529 -75.35 5.78 9.92
N LEU A 530 -74.62 5.95 8.81
CA LEU A 530 -74.78 7.09 7.90
C LEU A 530 -76.20 7.18 7.26
N THR A 531 -76.89 6.06 7.16
CA THR A 531 -78.25 6.00 6.59
C THR A 531 -79.34 6.01 7.66
N SER A 532 -78.98 5.95 8.95
CA SER A 532 -79.88 5.91 10.07
C SER A 532 -80.61 7.24 10.22
N PRO A 533 -81.94 7.23 10.62
CA PRO A 533 -82.69 8.46 10.87
C PRO A 533 -82.07 9.32 11.99
N GLU A 534 -81.45 8.69 12.98
CA GLU A 534 -80.89 9.36 14.14
C GLU A 534 -79.63 10.16 13.77
N TRP A 535 -78.76 9.59 12.90
CA TRP A 535 -77.59 10.32 12.39
C TRP A 535 -78.01 11.45 11.46
N LYS A 536 -78.91 11.19 10.54
CA LYS A 536 -79.45 12.22 9.60
C LYS A 536 -80.11 13.39 10.33
N ALA A 537 -80.84 13.13 11.40
CA ALA A 537 -81.43 14.18 12.22
C ALA A 537 -80.43 15.15 12.82
N VAL A 538 -79.24 14.67 13.13
CA VAL A 538 -78.11 15.45 13.68
C VAL A 538 -77.25 16.06 12.55
N ALA A 539 -77.06 15.35 11.43
CA ALA A 539 -76.19 15.73 10.34
C ALA A 539 -76.80 16.77 9.39
N ASP A 540 -78.16 16.74 9.21
CA ASP A 540 -78.88 17.60 8.30
C ASP A 540 -79.61 18.77 9.07
N LEU A 541 -79.03 19.18 10.19
CA LEU A 541 -79.48 20.24 11.04
C LEU A 541 -80.01 21.53 10.34
N PRO A 542 -79.45 21.98 9.21
CA PRO A 542 -80.02 23.17 8.51
C PRO A 542 -81.46 23.05 8.10
N GLU A 543 -81.97 21.87 7.73
CA GLU A 543 -83.38 21.68 7.32
C GLU A 543 -84.35 21.55 8.52
N VAL A 544 -83.82 21.08 9.66
CA VAL A 544 -84.59 20.95 10.91
C VAL A 544 -84.70 22.30 11.66
N TYR A 545 -83.78 23.21 11.40
CA TYR A 545 -83.70 24.52 12.08
C TYR A 545 -84.86 25.46 11.78
N THR A 546 -85.63 25.25 10.71
CA THR A 546 -86.77 26.09 10.38
C THR A 546 -87.94 25.91 11.34
N ALA A 547 -87.94 24.91 12.20
CA ALA A 547 -89.04 24.58 13.12
C ALA A 547 -88.78 24.92 14.59
N ILE A 548 -87.61 25.46 14.98
CA ILE A 548 -87.17 25.70 16.36
C ILE A 548 -87.11 27.22 16.63
N SER A 549 -87.42 27.64 17.87
CA SER A 549 -87.36 29.05 18.27
C SER A 549 -85.97 29.67 18.17
N GLU A 550 -85.91 30.99 17.90
CA GLU A 550 -84.66 31.72 17.71
C GLU A 550 -83.68 31.59 18.95
N ASP A 551 -84.23 31.56 20.15
CA ASP A 551 -83.47 31.41 21.39
C ASP A 551 -82.82 30.02 21.50
N ALA A 552 -83.44 28.97 21.00
CA ALA A 552 -82.90 27.61 20.97
C ALA A 552 -81.83 27.44 19.88
N LYS A 553 -81.98 28.21 18.78
CA LYS A 553 -80.95 28.23 17.71
C LYS A 553 -79.59 28.77 18.22
N GLN A 554 -79.60 29.82 19.06
CA GLN A 554 -78.40 30.46 19.59
C GLN A 554 -77.63 29.59 20.54
N MET A 555 -78.32 28.76 21.33
CA MET A 555 -77.68 27.80 22.27
C MET A 555 -77.06 26.58 21.57
N ILE A 556 -77.50 26.24 20.37
CA ILE A 556 -77.07 25.05 19.64
C ILE A 556 -75.90 25.36 18.67
N VAL A 557 -75.78 26.63 18.25
CA VAL A 557 -74.83 27.00 17.15
C VAL A 557 -73.43 27.32 17.62
N GLU A 558 -73.18 27.60 18.89
CA GLU A 558 -71.84 28.06 19.31
C GLU A 558 -70.80 27.01 19.55
N ASP A 559 -71.15 25.68 19.74
CA ASP A 559 -70.11 24.67 20.10
C ASP A 559 -70.41 23.22 19.71
N MET A 560 -71.38 22.87 18.84
CA MET A 560 -71.69 21.43 18.60
C MET A 560 -71.51 20.99 17.16
N THR A 561 -70.45 20.20 16.94
CA THR A 561 -70.20 19.41 15.71
C THR A 561 -71.11 18.17 15.68
N PRO A 562 -71.65 17.70 14.51
CA PRO A 562 -72.62 16.59 14.49
C PRO A 562 -72.23 15.32 15.15
N ALA A 563 -70.97 14.99 15.16
CA ALA A 563 -70.41 13.79 15.79
C ALA A 563 -70.47 13.85 17.34
N HIS A 564 -70.26 15.03 17.94
CA HIS A 564 -70.29 15.24 19.39
C HIS A 564 -71.69 14.99 20.00
N PRO A 565 -72.78 15.66 19.55
CA PRO A 565 -74.06 15.42 20.14
C PRO A 565 -74.63 14.02 19.84
N TRP A 566 -74.29 13.44 18.70
CA TRP A 566 -74.74 12.10 18.33
C TRP A 566 -74.12 11.01 19.25
N SER A 567 -72.82 11.14 19.63
CA SER A 567 -72.10 10.22 20.52
C SER A 567 -72.13 10.63 22.00
N ALA A 568 -72.93 11.60 22.37
CA ALA A 568 -73.06 12.00 23.79
C ALA A 568 -73.71 10.91 24.66
N PRO A 569 -73.47 10.90 26.00
CA PRO A 569 -73.90 9.82 26.90
C PRO A 569 -75.42 9.50 26.89
N ASP A 570 -76.22 10.47 26.53
CA ASP A 570 -77.68 10.31 26.46
C ASP A 570 -78.21 10.27 25.02
N ALA A 571 -77.33 10.18 24.03
CA ALA A 571 -77.69 10.20 22.61
C ALA A 571 -77.78 8.79 22.01
N PRO A 572 -78.43 8.62 20.86
CA PRO A 572 -78.58 7.34 20.18
C PRO A 572 -77.23 6.64 19.86
N GLY A 573 -76.16 7.39 19.68
CA GLY A 573 -74.82 6.88 19.38
C GLY A 573 -73.93 6.69 20.60
N LYS A 574 -74.48 6.69 21.85
CA LYS A 574 -73.71 6.57 23.11
C LYS A 574 -72.84 5.30 23.22
N ASP A 575 -73.27 4.23 22.57
CA ASP A 575 -72.56 2.95 22.54
C ASP A 575 -71.67 2.81 21.31
N TYR A 576 -71.53 3.87 20.49
CA TYR A 576 -70.59 3.91 19.38
C TYR A 576 -69.18 4.27 19.87
N GLU A 577 -68.16 3.83 19.15
CA GLU A 577 -66.76 4.05 19.52
C GLU A 577 -66.46 5.53 19.77
N SER A 578 -65.92 5.87 20.93
CA SER A 578 -65.52 7.23 21.26
C SER A 578 -64.28 7.63 20.41
N PHE A 579 -64.30 8.86 19.89
CA PHE A 579 -63.18 9.33 19.11
C PHE A 579 -62.02 9.78 19.97
N TYR A 580 -60.85 9.18 19.72
CA TYR A 580 -59.58 9.58 20.30
C TYR A 580 -58.56 9.91 19.21
N SER A 581 -58.27 11.20 19.02
CA SER A 581 -57.41 11.69 17.95
C SER A 581 -56.05 11.05 17.88
N LEU A 582 -55.42 10.75 19.04
CA LEU A 582 -54.13 10.05 19.08
C LEU A 582 -54.29 8.57 18.68
N ALA A 583 -55.30 7.88 19.13
CA ALA A 583 -55.57 6.49 18.74
C ALA A 583 -55.87 6.39 17.24
N TYR A 584 -56.65 7.35 16.72
CA TYR A 584 -56.90 7.48 15.28
C TYR A 584 -55.61 7.66 14.48
N ALA A 585 -54.69 8.51 14.96
CA ALA A 585 -53.40 8.72 14.31
C ALA A 585 -52.54 7.47 14.31
N LEU A 586 -52.56 6.69 15.40
CA LEU A 586 -51.88 5.40 15.49
C LEU A 586 -52.43 4.39 14.48
N ASP A 587 -53.76 4.26 14.39
CA ASP A 587 -54.44 3.40 13.41
C ASP A 587 -54.08 3.77 11.95
N VAL A 588 -54.02 5.07 11.65
CA VAL A 588 -53.70 5.55 10.30
C VAL A 588 -52.25 5.27 9.91
N VAL A 589 -51.30 5.49 10.86
CA VAL A 589 -49.85 5.50 10.54
C VAL A 589 -49.20 4.14 10.76
N VAL A 590 -49.65 3.37 11.74
CA VAL A 590 -49.02 2.10 12.10
C VAL A 590 -49.91 0.92 11.63
N PRO A 591 -49.60 0.33 10.47
CA PRO A 591 -50.50 -0.62 9.81
C PRO A 591 -50.69 -1.97 10.55
N VAL A 592 -49.94 -2.20 11.61
CA VAL A 592 -50.03 -3.43 12.44
C VAL A 592 -50.95 -3.20 13.66
N LEU A 593 -51.25 -1.94 13.98
CA LEU A 593 -52.17 -1.59 15.04
C LEU A 593 -53.58 -1.44 14.46
N ASP A 594 -54.55 -2.01 15.15
CA ASP A 594 -55.96 -1.85 14.87
C ASP A 594 -56.62 -1.50 16.21
N LEU A 595 -56.88 -0.21 16.41
CA LEU A 595 -57.52 0.32 17.61
C LEU A 595 -59.00 0.62 17.36
N GLY A 596 -59.51 0.27 16.17
CA GLY A 596 -60.91 0.43 15.77
C GLY A 596 -61.35 1.85 15.44
N GLN A 597 -60.43 2.83 15.57
CA GLN A 597 -60.79 4.25 15.33
C GLN A 597 -61.04 4.59 13.87
N THR A 598 -60.25 4.01 12.94
CA THR A 598 -60.43 4.21 11.50
C THR A 598 -61.66 3.45 10.96
N ASP A 599 -62.07 2.37 11.63
CA ASP A 599 -63.29 1.63 11.30
C ASP A 599 -64.53 2.35 11.81
N ALA A 600 -64.43 3.05 12.93
CA ALA A 600 -65.52 3.79 13.53
C ALA A 600 -65.70 5.18 12.89
N TRP A 601 -64.62 5.91 12.62
CA TRP A 601 -64.66 7.32 12.23
C TRP A 601 -63.85 7.59 10.95
N ALA A 602 -64.43 8.38 10.05
CA ALA A 602 -63.78 8.83 8.80
C ALA A 602 -63.94 10.34 8.60
N PRO A 603 -62.88 11.04 8.11
CA PRO A 603 -63.00 12.45 7.72
C PRO A 603 -63.90 12.59 6.49
N SER A 604 -64.86 13.49 6.54
CA SER A 604 -65.82 13.71 5.45
C SER A 604 -65.39 14.89 4.55
N PRO A 605 -65.05 14.63 3.28
CA PRO A 605 -64.65 15.72 2.35
C PRO A 605 -65.81 16.65 1.99
N ALA A 606 -67.06 16.29 2.30
CA ALA A 606 -68.23 17.06 1.98
C ALA A 606 -68.68 17.99 3.15
N ARG A 607 -68.11 17.88 4.34
CA ARG A 607 -68.50 18.65 5.53
C ARG A 607 -67.78 19.98 5.65
N GLY A 608 -66.49 19.99 5.37
CA GLY A 608 -65.71 21.21 5.48
C GLY A 608 -64.27 21.04 4.93
N ASP A 609 -63.52 22.14 4.95
CA ASP A 609 -62.18 22.21 4.43
C ASP A 609 -61.21 21.27 5.17
N TRP A 610 -61.36 21.11 6.47
CA TRP A 610 -60.52 20.22 7.27
C TRP A 610 -60.85 18.75 6.99
N GLY A 611 -62.11 18.39 6.82
CA GLY A 611 -62.54 17.07 6.39
C GLY A 611 -61.97 16.69 5.03
N TYR A 612 -62.02 17.62 4.06
CA TYR A 612 -61.42 17.43 2.74
C TYR A 612 -59.90 17.20 2.82
N ARG A 613 -59.16 18.06 3.54
CA ARG A 613 -57.70 17.93 3.69
C ARG A 613 -57.33 16.63 4.42
N MET A 614 -58.02 16.33 5.52
CA MET A 614 -57.75 15.15 6.32
C MET A 614 -58.07 13.86 5.57
N PHE A 615 -59.07 13.83 4.70
CA PHE A 615 -59.39 12.68 3.87
C PHE A 615 -58.20 12.27 2.97
N TYR A 616 -57.57 13.22 2.29
CA TYR A 616 -56.40 12.94 1.46
C TYR A 616 -55.16 12.67 2.31
N LEU A 617 -54.97 13.40 3.40
CA LEU A 617 -53.89 13.20 4.34
C LEU A 617 -53.90 11.76 4.92
N GLN A 618 -55.06 11.28 5.36
CA GLN A 618 -55.23 9.91 5.83
C GLN A 618 -54.75 8.89 4.79
N LYS A 619 -55.22 8.97 3.53
CA LYS A 619 -54.85 8.02 2.49
C LYS A 619 -53.35 8.06 2.20
N MET A 620 -52.76 9.24 2.18
CA MET A 620 -51.33 9.41 2.01
C MET A 620 -50.52 8.79 3.17
N PHE A 621 -50.92 9.05 4.43
CA PHE A 621 -50.21 8.54 5.58
C PHE A 621 -50.36 7.04 5.82
N ILE A 622 -51.48 6.44 5.39
CA ILE A 622 -51.61 4.97 5.34
C ILE A 622 -50.53 4.37 4.45
N VAL A 623 -50.35 4.90 3.22
CA VAL A 623 -49.32 4.39 2.30
C VAL A 623 -47.91 4.62 2.83
N LEU A 624 -47.63 5.83 3.34
CA LEU A 624 -46.33 6.16 3.93
C LEU A 624 -46.03 5.33 5.18
N GLY A 625 -47.03 5.09 6.02
CA GLY A 625 -46.91 4.23 7.21
C GLY A 625 -46.50 2.82 6.87
N TRP A 626 -47.11 2.21 5.85
CA TRP A 626 -46.69 0.89 5.34
C TRP A 626 -45.25 0.88 4.88
N VAL A 627 -44.82 1.89 4.09
CA VAL A 627 -43.45 2.00 3.56
C VAL A 627 -42.44 2.14 4.71
N VAL A 628 -42.70 3.07 5.66
CA VAL A 628 -41.77 3.32 6.77
C VAL A 628 -41.68 2.11 7.71
N THR A 629 -42.83 1.48 8.03
CA THR A 629 -42.89 0.30 8.88
C THR A 629 -42.17 -0.90 8.24
N ALA A 630 -42.35 -1.13 6.93
CA ALA A 630 -41.66 -2.19 6.20
C ALA A 630 -40.13 -1.97 6.20
N ILE A 631 -39.68 -0.72 5.97
CA ILE A 631 -38.25 -0.37 6.03
C ILE A 631 -37.71 -0.53 7.46
N ALA A 632 -38.48 -0.12 8.47
CA ALA A 632 -38.11 -0.29 9.87
C ALA A 632 -37.93 -1.77 10.23
N ALA A 633 -38.89 -2.61 9.87
CA ALA A 633 -38.84 -4.05 10.09
C ALA A 633 -37.61 -4.71 9.38
N ALA A 634 -37.37 -4.33 8.12
CA ALA A 634 -36.23 -4.82 7.35
C ALA A 634 -34.89 -4.31 7.91
N ALA A 635 -34.84 -3.11 8.50
CA ALA A 635 -33.66 -2.58 9.17
C ALA A 635 -33.37 -3.27 10.50
N ILE A 636 -34.41 -3.57 11.29
CA ILE A 636 -34.29 -4.25 12.59
C ILE A 636 -33.93 -5.73 12.40
N SER A 637 -34.51 -6.40 11.41
CA SER A 637 -34.25 -7.81 11.10
C SER A 637 -32.88 -8.05 10.44
N GLY A 638 -32.13 -6.99 10.11
CA GLY A 638 -30.84 -7.13 9.42
C GLY A 638 -30.93 -7.35 7.91
N MET A 639 -32.12 -7.51 7.34
CA MET A 639 -32.28 -7.76 5.88
C MET A 639 -31.70 -6.65 4.97
N ILE A 640 -31.59 -5.42 5.48
CA ILE A 640 -30.96 -4.29 4.75
C ILE A 640 -29.45 -4.31 4.94
N ARG A 641 -28.92 -4.92 6.03
CA ARG A 641 -27.48 -5.06 6.25
C ARG A 641 -26.93 -6.22 5.41
N ARG A 642 -26.00 -5.93 4.53
CA ARG A 642 -25.29 -6.92 3.73
C ARG A 642 -23.96 -7.38 4.34
N ASP A 643 -23.69 -7.05 5.60
CA ASP A 643 -22.37 -7.20 6.24
C ASP A 643 -22.39 -8.16 7.46
N ASP A 644 -23.13 -9.25 7.39
CA ASP A 644 -22.99 -10.36 8.35
C ASP A 644 -22.22 -11.52 7.72
#